data_dabda54ac1e35380a34b9035b919ebdc
#
_entry.id   dabda54ac1e35380a34b9035b919ebdc
#
_cell.length_a   1.000
_cell.length_b   1.000
_cell.length_c   1.000
_cell.angle_alpha   90.00
_cell.angle_beta   90.00
_cell.angle_gamma   90.00
#
_symmetry.space_group_name_H-M   'P 1'
#
loop_
_entity.id
_entity.type
_entity.pdbx_description
1 polymer ?
#
loop_
_entity_poly.entity_id
_entity_poly.type
_entity_poly.pdbx_seq_one_letter_code
_entity_poly.pdbx_strand_id
1 'polypeptide(L)'
;MKSKFWPVLGLVVSLLAGVYSMPLHALNFTSPLLVEADKLVEIEPAKASEIASNYLESRKFIEQHDDRPSNLSRDDTDQRVRTPLSSVNALTILAQAQFNLGHMKSALEHLADAEAMTKKYRLLFLELDVRILKTRLTWLKDGDGASALDALKLIESELEGIRKGHSIANRTSYKIKILQGEIASAENEFELANHMYQKAGIYVPSDTLSKLSISYHTAYGTHFLRYRRYNEALSELLLAYWTAIELDSGDQLAHINQLLAQLFMQRQVLDKALEHLSQAANFYDNYPDSPVLVDVLKLMGDIYFLQGKYNLALVHYFNVVDHRSFDKNIEKVIDIRISLASTYLQLYNYPLAEQYLSRAQTLLSFSDFPALKARAALLYAGLAYHQQESDKVLEHANEALTLNQSLKHTSIEQQAYQLLALGYEQKGDYKLALENIKQANSLRIFQQDQLNQISEDAFRQQKQFVEQGLHYETQKLELKDAIVAQAKFQKVAFGLFCAVSVIFLFGARMFFVHRRMKNELIELNENLFTHARSGLPNLRLLNANLPSSLQRTQRNFEQWQVGELINEPLSDRLRFVMIDIPFLRNMYLQNGYKAGLELERAFGEFIRNKIDNPSRIYHFSDANLLYIEPSIKPRTAESLFDEIQSWVTEFEPNRKINRIVRVGMANYPFLPRAYTAINDKELLDILLVSTHMARHISMQENKSHWVYLKAIDNAPAASLATDDIRKACKTAINQGLIKVHSSSQNEDGFKKTLTDG
;
A
#
# COMPACT_ATOMS: atom_id res chain seq x y z
N MET A 1 42.96 -7.14 40.01
CA MET A 1 43.25 -6.94 38.57
C MET A 1 41.97 -6.52 37.84
N LYS A 2 41.43 -5.34 38.17
CA LYS A 2 40.12 -4.86 37.61
C LYS A 2 40.21 -3.41 37.05
N SER A 3 41.24 -3.04 36.29
CA SER A 3 41.27 -1.66 35.79
C SER A 3 41.97 -1.42 34.45
N LYS A 4 42.20 -2.45 33.63
CA LYS A 4 42.88 -2.25 32.33
C LYS A 4 42.06 -2.69 31.10
N PHE A 5 40.76 -3.05 31.27
CA PHE A 5 39.93 -3.53 30.15
C PHE A 5 39.03 -2.45 29.50
N TRP A 6 38.84 -1.33 30.17
CA TRP A 6 37.93 -0.27 29.67
C TRP A 6 38.46 0.58 28.50
N PRO A 7 39.78 0.88 28.36
CA PRO A 7 40.22 1.69 27.23
C PRO A 7 40.21 0.96 25.89
N VAL A 8 40.33 -0.39 25.87
CA VAL A 8 40.28 -1.17 24.62
C VAL A 8 38.84 -1.32 24.11
N LEU A 9 37.85 -1.43 25.00
CA LEU A 9 36.44 -1.46 24.62
C LEU A 9 35.96 -0.10 24.10
N GLY A 10 36.47 0.99 24.66
CA GLY A 10 36.19 2.34 24.17
C GLY A 10 36.75 2.62 22.76
N LEU A 11 37.90 2.05 22.43
CA LEU A 11 38.53 2.21 21.12
C LEU A 11 37.84 1.35 20.03
N VAL A 12 37.32 0.20 20.38
CA VAL A 12 36.54 -0.67 19.48
C VAL A 12 35.14 -0.07 19.23
N VAL A 13 34.51 0.54 20.24
CA VAL A 13 33.21 1.21 20.08
C VAL A 13 33.35 2.51 19.28
N SER A 14 34.44 3.25 19.43
CA SER A 14 34.69 4.45 18.62
C SER A 14 35.09 4.13 17.16
N LEU A 15 35.72 2.99 16.89
CA LEU A 15 36.00 2.51 15.54
C LEU A 15 34.73 1.95 14.85
N LEU A 16 33.80 1.37 15.59
CA LEU A 16 32.48 0.94 15.07
C LEU A 16 31.53 2.11 14.85
N ALA A 17 31.61 3.17 15.64
CA ALA A 17 30.81 4.38 15.44
C ALA A 17 31.26 5.22 14.23
N GLY A 18 32.53 5.09 13.78
CA GLY A 18 33.06 5.78 12.60
C GLY A 18 32.67 5.15 11.24
N VAL A 19 32.03 3.97 11.22
CA VAL A 19 31.69 3.24 9.99
C VAL A 19 30.25 3.47 9.55
N TYR A 20 29.40 4.07 10.39
CA TYR A 20 28.03 4.45 10.03
C TYR A 20 27.85 5.95 9.84
N SER A 21 28.70 6.59 9.04
CA SER A 21 28.29 7.82 8.36
C SER A 21 27.51 7.42 7.11
N MET A 22 26.26 7.03 7.28
CA MET A 22 25.31 7.10 6.17
C MET A 22 25.35 8.55 5.64
N PRO A 23 25.45 8.77 4.32
CA PRO A 23 25.20 10.09 3.79
C PRO A 23 23.78 10.46 4.20
N LEU A 24 23.66 11.39 5.14
CA LEU A 24 22.40 12.05 5.43
C LEU A 24 22.00 12.73 4.12
N HIS A 25 21.15 12.08 3.34
CA HIS A 25 20.40 12.78 2.32
C HIS A 25 19.60 13.82 3.08
N ALA A 26 19.98 15.09 2.94
CA ALA A 26 19.28 16.17 3.57
C ALA A 26 17.82 16.14 3.06
N LEU A 27 16.94 15.55 3.85
CA LEU A 27 15.50 15.71 3.71
C LEU A 27 15.22 17.21 3.75
N ASN A 28 14.41 17.71 2.83
CA ASN A 28 14.00 19.12 2.83
C ASN A 28 13.31 19.54 4.12
N PHE A 29 12.76 18.57 4.82
CA PHE A 29 12.00 18.75 6.03
C PHE A 29 12.70 18.06 7.19
N THR A 30 12.88 18.83 8.27
CA THR A 30 13.44 18.32 9.51
C THR A 30 12.42 17.57 10.36
N SER A 31 11.13 17.71 10.05
CA SER A 31 10.03 17.08 10.78
C SER A 31 9.34 15.99 9.94
N PRO A 32 9.18 14.75 10.47
CA PRO A 32 8.45 13.67 9.79
C PRO A 32 7.01 14.06 9.41
N LEU A 33 6.33 14.88 10.24
CA LEU A 33 4.98 15.38 9.96
C LEU A 33 4.94 16.25 8.70
N LEU A 34 5.96 17.09 8.47
CA LEU A 34 6.03 17.91 7.26
C LEU A 34 6.38 17.09 6.03
N VAL A 35 7.15 16.00 6.18
CA VAL A 35 7.40 15.03 5.11
C VAL A 35 6.11 14.32 4.71
N GLU A 36 5.29 13.94 5.69
CA GLU A 36 3.98 13.35 5.45
C GLU A 36 3.03 14.34 4.78
N ALA A 37 2.95 15.57 5.32
CA ALA A 37 2.11 16.63 4.75
C ALA A 37 2.50 16.95 3.30
N ASP A 38 3.79 17.04 2.98
CA ASP A 38 4.30 17.31 1.64
C ASP A 38 3.88 16.23 0.63
N LYS A 39 3.93 14.95 1.02
CA LYS A 39 3.44 13.85 0.19
C LYS A 39 1.94 13.92 -0.08
N LEU A 40 1.17 14.42 0.86
CA LEU A 40 -0.28 14.50 0.78
C LEU A 40 -0.79 15.75 0.04
N VAL A 41 0.06 16.71 -0.29
CA VAL A 41 -0.34 17.98 -0.93
C VAL A 41 -1.19 17.78 -2.19
N GLU A 42 -0.85 16.82 -3.03
CA GLU A 42 -1.59 16.49 -4.25
C GLU A 42 -2.64 15.39 -4.01
N ILE A 43 -2.36 14.46 -3.11
CA ILE A 43 -3.17 13.26 -2.87
C ILE A 43 -4.39 13.56 -2.00
N GLU A 44 -4.18 14.21 -0.85
CA GLU A 44 -5.22 14.62 0.10
C GLU A 44 -4.95 16.05 0.61
N PRO A 45 -5.16 17.07 -0.22
CA PRO A 45 -4.79 18.46 0.12
C PRO A 45 -5.45 18.98 1.39
N ALA A 46 -6.65 18.52 1.74
CA ALA A 46 -7.32 18.89 2.98
C ALA A 46 -6.55 18.40 4.21
N LYS A 47 -6.10 17.15 4.19
CA LYS A 47 -5.31 16.54 5.26
C LYS A 47 -3.90 17.13 5.34
N ALA A 48 -3.28 17.40 4.19
CA ALA A 48 -2.00 18.11 4.13
C ALA A 48 -2.09 19.49 4.78
N SER A 49 -3.17 20.22 4.47
CA SER A 49 -3.47 21.53 5.08
C SER A 49 -3.66 21.43 6.60
N GLU A 50 -4.42 20.44 7.05
CA GLU A 50 -4.65 20.19 8.47
C GLU A 50 -3.33 19.88 9.22
N ILE A 51 -2.52 18.97 8.71
CA ILE A 51 -1.23 18.61 9.32
C ILE A 51 -0.31 19.84 9.39
N ALA A 52 -0.19 20.60 8.31
CA ALA A 52 0.67 21.79 8.25
C ALA A 52 0.16 22.91 9.19
N SER A 53 -1.15 23.13 9.27
CA SER A 53 -1.75 24.09 10.20
C SER A 53 -1.54 23.68 11.65
N ASN A 54 -1.86 22.43 11.99
CA ASN A 54 -1.63 21.87 13.33
C ASN A 54 -0.15 21.95 13.73
N TYR A 55 0.77 21.75 12.76
CA TYR A 55 2.20 21.89 13.02
C TYR A 55 2.57 23.32 13.43
N LEU A 56 1.98 24.33 12.79
CA LEU A 56 2.23 25.73 13.10
C LEU A 56 1.61 26.16 14.44
N GLU A 57 0.43 25.64 14.78
CA GLU A 57 -0.32 26.04 15.97
C GLU A 57 0.18 25.31 17.24
N SER A 58 0.46 24.02 17.15
CA SER A 58 0.78 23.18 18.31
C SER A 58 2.21 23.32 18.83
N ARG A 59 3.11 23.95 18.07
CA ARG A 59 4.54 23.98 18.38
C ARG A 59 5.03 25.38 18.74
N LYS A 60 5.84 25.46 19.79
CA LYS A 60 6.49 26.72 20.18
C LYS A 60 7.51 27.15 19.12
N PHE A 61 7.45 28.41 18.72
CA PHE A 61 8.41 29.01 17.82
C PHE A 61 9.70 29.36 18.59
N ILE A 62 10.86 28.90 18.08
CA ILE A 62 12.18 29.23 18.63
C ILE A 62 13.00 29.95 17.55
N GLU A 63 13.45 31.14 17.88
CA GLU A 63 14.39 31.89 17.04
C GLU A 63 15.75 31.19 17.02
N GLN A 64 16.41 31.16 15.88
CA GLN A 64 17.69 30.44 15.68
C GLN A 64 18.90 31.09 16.39
N HIS A 65 18.72 31.90 17.40
CA HIS A 65 19.82 32.51 18.16
C HIS A 65 19.72 32.20 19.66
N ASP A 66 20.69 31.47 20.09
CA ASP A 66 21.31 31.35 21.43
C ASP A 66 20.63 30.69 22.63
N ASP A 67 19.36 30.33 22.59
CA ASP A 67 18.74 29.68 23.76
C ASP A 67 18.29 28.23 23.48
N ARG A 68 19.22 27.31 23.24
CA ARG A 68 18.96 25.90 23.44
C ARG A 68 19.05 25.61 24.94
N PRO A 69 17.97 25.25 25.64
CA PRO A 69 18.10 24.74 26.98
C PRO A 69 18.93 23.44 26.90
N SER A 70 20.06 23.44 27.58
CA SER A 70 21.10 22.41 27.57
C SER A 70 20.65 21.03 28.06
N ASN A 71 19.37 20.84 28.39
CA ASN A 71 18.83 19.64 29.06
C ASN A 71 17.71 18.92 28.31
N LEU A 72 17.44 19.24 27.04
CA LEU A 72 16.44 18.50 26.27
C LEU A 72 17.12 17.34 25.50
N SER A 73 16.70 16.12 25.76
CA SER A 73 17.13 14.95 24.98
C SER A 73 16.76 15.12 23.50
N ARG A 74 17.56 14.56 22.59
CA ARG A 74 17.35 14.69 21.13
C ARG A 74 15.97 14.25 20.64
N ASP A 75 15.29 13.36 21.38
CA ASP A 75 13.96 12.82 21.05
C ASP A 75 12.81 13.77 21.41
N ASP A 76 12.98 14.63 22.44
CA ASP A 76 11.95 15.58 22.88
C ASP A 76 11.90 16.86 22.04
N THR A 77 13.00 17.23 21.36
CA THR A 77 13.12 18.48 20.57
C THR A 77 12.26 18.48 19.31
N ASP A 78 11.97 17.33 18.72
CA ASP A 78 11.27 17.24 17.44
C ASP A 78 9.73 17.37 17.59
N GLN A 79 9.19 17.10 18.76
CA GLN A 79 7.74 17.07 18.97
C GLN A 79 7.11 18.38 19.44
N ARG A 80 7.88 19.33 20.01
CA ARG A 80 7.33 20.53 20.68
C ARG A 80 7.82 21.87 20.15
N VAL A 81 8.75 21.87 19.22
CA VAL A 81 9.45 23.07 18.78
C VAL A 81 9.43 23.21 17.26
N ARG A 82 9.28 24.44 16.76
CA ARG A 82 9.46 24.78 15.35
C ARG A 82 10.50 25.89 15.17
N THR A 83 11.33 25.75 14.14
CA THR A 83 12.33 26.73 13.72
C THR A 83 11.79 27.62 12.59
N PRO A 84 12.44 28.76 12.27
CA PRO A 84 12.08 29.55 11.09
C PRO A 84 12.05 28.73 9.80
N LEU A 85 13.04 27.85 9.59
CA LEU A 85 13.11 26.94 8.44
C LEU A 85 11.87 26.02 8.36
N SER A 86 11.56 25.33 9.45
CA SER A 86 10.42 24.40 9.47
C SER A 86 9.07 25.12 9.38
N SER A 87 8.98 26.35 9.91
CA SER A 87 7.78 27.18 9.78
C SER A 87 7.54 27.63 8.34
N VAL A 88 8.59 28.04 7.62
CA VAL A 88 8.48 28.38 6.19
C VAL A 88 8.08 27.16 5.37
N ASN A 89 8.68 25.99 5.66
CA ASN A 89 8.29 24.75 4.99
C ASN A 89 6.82 24.39 5.26
N ALA A 90 6.32 24.55 6.49
CA ALA A 90 4.91 24.32 6.79
C ALA A 90 3.99 25.31 6.04
N LEU A 91 4.36 26.60 5.96
CA LEU A 91 3.62 27.62 5.21
C LEU A 91 3.61 27.35 3.71
N THR A 92 4.71 26.85 3.13
CA THR A 92 4.75 26.47 1.70
C THR A 92 3.89 25.26 1.40
N ILE A 93 3.87 24.23 2.27
CA ILE A 93 2.97 23.08 2.17
C ILE A 93 1.52 23.56 2.27
N LEU A 94 1.21 24.40 3.27
CA LEU A 94 -0.12 24.95 3.48
C LEU A 94 -0.59 25.74 2.26
N ALA A 95 0.28 26.57 1.68
CA ALA A 95 -0.04 27.34 0.49
C ALA A 95 -0.37 26.43 -0.72
N GLN A 96 0.43 25.40 -0.96
CA GLN A 96 0.17 24.44 -2.04
C GLN A 96 -1.12 23.65 -1.80
N ALA A 97 -1.35 23.19 -0.57
CA ALA A 97 -2.58 22.49 -0.21
C ALA A 97 -3.83 23.37 -0.38
N GLN A 98 -3.78 24.64 0.05
CA GLN A 98 -4.86 25.61 -0.14
C GLN A 98 -5.10 25.92 -1.61
N PHE A 99 -4.05 26.01 -2.42
CA PHE A 99 -4.18 26.15 -3.87
C PHE A 99 -4.91 24.94 -4.50
N ASN A 100 -4.53 23.73 -4.14
CA ASN A 100 -5.16 22.50 -4.64
C ASN A 100 -6.62 22.34 -4.18
N LEU A 101 -6.99 22.99 -3.07
CA LEU A 101 -8.38 23.11 -2.62
C LEU A 101 -9.17 24.23 -3.32
N GLY A 102 -8.54 25.02 -4.20
CA GLY A 102 -9.15 26.15 -4.89
C GLY A 102 -9.14 27.47 -4.10
N HIS A 103 -8.54 27.51 -2.93
CA HIS A 103 -8.48 28.68 -2.05
C HIS A 103 -7.28 29.60 -2.36
N MET A 104 -7.23 30.14 -3.56
CA MET A 104 -6.07 30.91 -4.06
C MET A 104 -5.68 32.09 -3.18
N LYS A 105 -6.65 32.83 -2.62
CA LYS A 105 -6.37 33.97 -1.75
C LYS A 105 -5.58 33.52 -0.51
N SER A 106 -6.04 32.49 0.16
CA SER A 106 -5.38 31.91 1.33
C SER A 106 -3.97 31.37 0.98
N ALA A 107 -3.82 30.72 -0.18
CA ALA A 107 -2.53 30.24 -0.64
C ALA A 107 -1.50 31.38 -0.78
N LEU A 108 -1.91 32.52 -1.38
CA LEU A 108 -1.03 33.68 -1.54
C LEU A 108 -0.73 34.39 -0.22
N GLU A 109 -1.67 34.44 0.73
CA GLU A 109 -1.46 34.95 2.08
C GLU A 109 -0.38 34.13 2.81
N HIS A 110 -0.47 32.80 2.80
CA HIS A 110 0.55 31.92 3.40
C HIS A 110 1.92 32.07 2.74
N LEU A 111 1.99 32.28 1.41
CA LEU A 111 3.24 32.56 0.74
C LEU A 111 3.82 33.92 1.10
N ALA A 112 2.99 34.94 1.32
CA ALA A 112 3.44 36.24 1.79
C ALA A 112 4.02 36.16 3.22
N ASP A 113 3.38 35.37 4.10
CA ASP A 113 3.90 35.10 5.44
C ASP A 113 5.24 34.34 5.39
N ALA A 114 5.34 33.35 4.50
CA ALA A 114 6.58 32.60 4.27
C ALA A 114 7.69 33.53 3.77
N GLU A 115 7.41 34.40 2.80
CA GLU A 115 8.37 35.38 2.25
C GLU A 115 8.81 36.38 3.32
N ALA A 116 7.89 36.91 4.14
CA ALA A 116 8.21 37.80 5.24
C ALA A 116 9.14 37.12 6.27
N MET A 117 8.87 35.86 6.58
CA MET A 117 9.70 35.08 7.51
C MET A 117 11.09 34.80 6.94
N THR A 118 11.22 34.43 5.65
CA THR A 118 12.53 34.21 5.03
C THR A 118 13.39 35.47 5.02
N LYS A 119 12.81 36.65 4.77
CA LYS A 119 13.49 37.95 4.84
C LYS A 119 13.93 38.28 6.27
N LYS A 120 13.02 38.10 7.26
CA LYS A 120 13.31 38.37 8.68
C LYS A 120 14.53 37.57 9.17
N TYR A 121 14.58 36.29 8.82
CA TYR A 121 15.62 35.36 9.30
C TYR A 121 16.78 35.17 8.30
N ARG A 122 16.82 35.95 7.20
CA ARG A 122 17.88 35.92 6.16
C ARG A 122 18.11 34.53 5.56
N LEU A 123 17.02 33.80 5.26
CA LEU A 123 17.04 32.47 4.67
C LEU A 123 17.06 32.57 3.13
N LEU A 124 18.15 33.07 2.55
CA LEU A 124 18.25 33.46 1.15
C LEU A 124 17.77 32.44 0.14
N PHE A 125 18.23 31.18 0.21
CA PHE A 125 17.81 30.14 -0.75
C PHE A 125 16.33 29.78 -0.57
N LEU A 126 15.84 29.77 0.66
CA LEU A 126 14.45 29.45 0.94
C LEU A 126 13.53 30.59 0.49
N GLU A 127 13.99 31.85 0.55
CA GLU A 127 13.30 33.00 -0.03
C GLU A 127 13.12 32.86 -1.54
N LEU A 128 14.18 32.44 -2.25
CA LEU A 128 14.10 32.17 -3.69
C LEU A 128 13.14 31.03 -3.97
N ASP A 129 13.16 29.94 -3.19
CA ASP A 129 12.25 28.80 -3.34
C ASP A 129 10.78 29.20 -3.13
N VAL A 130 10.50 30.05 -2.13
CA VAL A 130 9.13 30.59 -1.88
C VAL A 130 8.70 31.46 -3.05
N ARG A 131 9.56 32.29 -3.61
CA ARG A 131 9.25 33.13 -4.78
C ARG A 131 9.03 32.30 -6.05
N ILE A 132 9.81 31.24 -6.27
CA ILE A 132 9.59 30.28 -7.37
C ILE A 132 8.20 29.66 -7.23
N LEU A 133 7.82 29.18 -6.03
CA LEU A 133 6.52 28.61 -5.79
C LEU A 133 5.40 29.65 -6.02
N LYS A 134 5.57 30.87 -5.53
CA LYS A 134 4.61 31.97 -5.76
C LYS A 134 4.42 32.24 -7.26
N THR A 135 5.51 32.29 -8.02
CA THR A 135 5.45 32.48 -9.48
C THR A 135 4.68 31.33 -10.14
N ARG A 136 4.93 30.08 -9.72
CA ARG A 136 4.22 28.90 -10.24
C ARG A 136 2.71 28.99 -9.96
N LEU A 137 2.31 29.25 -8.73
CA LEU A 137 0.88 29.31 -8.36
C LEU A 137 0.16 30.48 -9.03
N THR A 138 0.84 31.65 -9.19
CA THR A 138 0.29 32.82 -9.90
C THR A 138 0.11 32.50 -11.39
N TRP A 139 1.11 31.88 -12.02
CA TRP A 139 1.01 31.45 -13.41
C TRP A 139 -0.11 30.44 -13.64
N LEU A 140 -0.21 29.43 -12.79
CA LEU A 140 -1.29 28.42 -12.89
C LEU A 140 -2.70 29.05 -12.76
N LYS A 141 -2.82 30.15 -12.03
CA LYS A 141 -4.09 30.89 -11.89
C LYS A 141 -4.37 31.78 -13.10
N ASP A 142 -3.40 32.61 -13.47
CA ASP A 142 -3.62 33.73 -14.40
C ASP A 142 -3.34 33.34 -15.86
N GLY A 143 -2.59 32.26 -16.09
CA GLY A 143 -2.21 31.76 -17.42
C GLY A 143 -1.14 32.64 -18.12
N ASP A 144 -0.56 33.64 -17.45
CA ASP A 144 0.43 34.55 -18.05
C ASP A 144 1.83 33.95 -17.93
N GLY A 145 2.22 33.16 -18.94
CA GLY A 145 3.54 32.54 -19.04
C GLY A 145 4.66 33.55 -19.23
N ALA A 146 4.43 34.63 -19.96
CA ALA A 146 5.46 35.63 -20.23
C ALA A 146 5.91 36.35 -18.93
N SER A 147 4.95 36.82 -18.14
CA SER A 147 5.23 37.46 -16.84
C SER A 147 5.92 36.48 -15.86
N ALA A 148 5.51 35.21 -15.85
CA ALA A 148 6.13 34.17 -15.02
C ALA A 148 7.59 33.89 -15.44
N LEU A 149 7.89 33.79 -16.74
CA LEU A 149 9.25 33.61 -17.24
C LEU A 149 10.15 34.78 -16.89
N ASP A 150 9.65 36.02 -16.97
CA ASP A 150 10.43 37.21 -16.59
C ASP A 150 10.70 37.26 -15.07
N ALA A 151 9.72 36.90 -14.25
CA ALA A 151 9.93 36.73 -12.81
C ALA A 151 11.01 35.68 -12.49
N LEU A 152 11.02 34.54 -13.20
CA LEU A 152 12.04 33.51 -13.03
C LEU A 152 13.43 33.95 -13.49
N LYS A 153 13.56 34.75 -14.57
CA LYS A 153 14.85 35.33 -14.99
C LYS A 153 15.42 36.25 -13.92
N LEU A 154 14.55 37.04 -13.25
CA LEU A 154 14.98 37.90 -12.15
C LEU A 154 15.53 37.08 -10.98
N ILE A 155 14.79 36.04 -10.56
CA ILE A 155 15.22 35.11 -9.50
C ILE A 155 16.54 34.44 -9.87
N GLU A 156 16.69 34.03 -11.12
CA GLU A 156 17.93 33.40 -11.64
C GLU A 156 19.12 34.37 -11.55
N SER A 157 18.96 35.65 -11.92
CA SER A 157 20.00 36.65 -11.83
C SER A 157 20.44 36.93 -10.38
N GLU A 158 19.48 36.92 -9.44
CA GLU A 158 19.79 37.05 -8.01
C GLU A 158 20.55 35.80 -7.50
N LEU A 159 20.19 34.60 -7.92
CA LEU A 159 20.89 33.37 -7.55
C LEU A 159 22.34 33.34 -8.07
N GLU A 160 22.59 33.86 -9.28
CA GLU A 160 23.93 33.96 -9.83
C GLU A 160 24.86 34.91 -9.03
N GLY A 161 24.27 35.93 -8.38
CA GLY A 161 24.96 36.82 -7.46
C GLY A 161 25.40 36.19 -6.13
N ILE A 162 24.77 35.06 -5.78
CA ILE A 162 25.09 34.27 -4.58
C ILE A 162 26.19 33.28 -4.96
N ARG A 163 27.22 33.12 -4.11
CA ARG A 163 28.44 32.32 -4.34
C ARG A 163 28.15 30.98 -5.02
N LYS A 164 28.79 30.75 -6.19
CA LYS A 164 28.75 29.49 -6.94
C LYS A 164 29.40 28.35 -6.12
N GLY A 165 28.76 27.18 -6.13
CA GLY A 165 29.33 25.93 -5.62
C GLY A 165 28.63 25.29 -4.43
N HIS A 166 27.50 25.81 -3.96
CA HIS A 166 26.69 25.15 -2.94
C HIS A 166 25.67 24.18 -3.56
N SER A 167 25.55 22.97 -3.03
CA SER A 167 24.54 21.98 -3.46
C SER A 167 23.10 22.52 -3.40
N ILE A 168 22.84 23.44 -2.47
CA ILE A 168 21.55 24.14 -2.33
C ILE A 168 21.28 25.05 -3.53
N ALA A 169 22.32 25.79 -4.03
CA ALA A 169 22.15 26.63 -5.22
C ALA A 169 21.80 25.81 -6.46
N ASN A 170 22.43 24.65 -6.64
CA ASN A 170 22.11 23.72 -7.74
C ASN A 170 20.65 23.28 -7.70
N ARG A 171 20.11 23.05 -6.51
CA ARG A 171 18.72 22.65 -6.33
C ARG A 171 17.74 23.78 -6.68
N THR A 172 18.03 25.02 -6.26
CA THR A 172 17.21 26.17 -6.64
C THR A 172 17.30 26.42 -8.16
N SER A 173 18.50 26.28 -8.77
CA SER A 173 18.67 26.33 -10.23
C SER A 173 17.85 25.26 -10.95
N TYR A 174 17.85 24.04 -10.44
CA TYR A 174 17.00 22.95 -10.95
C TYR A 174 15.52 23.35 -10.97
N LYS A 175 14.98 23.86 -9.84
CA LYS A 175 13.57 24.29 -9.73
C LYS A 175 13.23 25.38 -10.73
N ILE A 176 14.12 26.37 -10.91
CA ILE A 176 13.93 27.44 -11.89
C ILE A 176 13.83 26.83 -13.31
N LYS A 177 14.79 25.95 -13.69
CA LYS A 177 14.83 25.39 -15.04
C LYS A 177 13.64 24.46 -15.33
N ILE A 178 13.22 23.66 -14.35
CA ILE A 178 12.00 22.83 -14.48
C ILE A 178 10.77 23.73 -14.71
N LEU A 179 10.58 24.77 -13.88
CA LEU A 179 9.43 25.64 -14.03
C LEU A 179 9.46 26.45 -15.33
N GLN A 180 10.65 26.92 -15.78
CA GLN A 180 10.79 27.53 -17.09
C GLN A 180 10.40 26.55 -18.22
N GLY A 181 10.80 25.28 -18.10
CA GLY A 181 10.41 24.22 -19.03
C GLY A 181 8.91 23.93 -19.02
N GLU A 182 8.28 23.87 -17.83
CA GLU A 182 6.84 23.67 -17.67
C GLU A 182 6.04 24.80 -18.35
N ILE A 183 6.42 26.05 -18.09
CA ILE A 183 5.78 27.24 -18.67
C ILE A 183 5.92 27.23 -20.20
N ALA A 184 7.15 27.11 -20.70
CA ALA A 184 7.39 27.07 -22.16
C ALA A 184 6.66 25.92 -22.85
N SER A 185 6.57 24.77 -22.16
CA SER A 185 5.77 23.64 -22.65
C SER A 185 4.28 23.96 -22.71
N ALA A 186 3.76 24.70 -21.75
CA ALA A 186 2.36 25.14 -21.71
C ALA A 186 2.05 26.15 -22.80
N GLU A 187 2.97 27.05 -23.13
CA GLU A 187 2.88 28.05 -24.18
C GLU A 187 3.10 27.47 -25.60
N ASN A 188 3.26 26.14 -25.73
CA ASN A 188 3.55 25.43 -26.97
C ASN A 188 4.91 25.77 -27.61
N GLU A 189 5.89 26.22 -26.83
CA GLU A 189 7.26 26.51 -27.27
C GLU A 189 8.17 25.29 -27.04
N PHE A 190 8.04 24.26 -27.91
CA PHE A 190 8.72 22.97 -27.75
C PHE A 190 10.22 23.10 -27.57
N GLU A 191 10.92 23.84 -28.46
CA GLU A 191 12.38 23.93 -28.47
C GLU A 191 12.90 24.64 -27.19
N LEU A 192 12.22 25.70 -26.76
CA LEU A 192 12.57 26.41 -25.53
C LEU A 192 12.36 25.49 -24.32
N ALA A 193 11.23 24.81 -24.22
CA ALA A 193 10.94 23.89 -23.15
C ALA A 193 11.99 22.77 -23.08
N ASN A 194 12.27 22.13 -24.22
CA ASN A 194 13.26 21.06 -24.33
C ASN A 194 14.64 21.52 -23.87
N HIS A 195 15.08 22.72 -24.26
CA HIS A 195 16.34 23.31 -23.82
C HIS A 195 16.36 23.55 -22.30
N MET A 196 15.26 24.01 -21.70
CA MET A 196 15.17 24.22 -20.25
C MET A 196 15.23 22.89 -19.48
N TYR A 197 14.54 21.85 -19.96
CA TYR A 197 14.63 20.52 -19.34
C TYR A 197 16.06 19.94 -19.43
N GLN A 198 16.73 20.06 -20.59
CA GLN A 198 18.13 19.64 -20.72
C GLN A 198 19.06 20.39 -19.73
N LYS A 199 18.86 21.68 -19.57
CA LYS A 199 19.61 22.46 -18.56
C LYS A 199 19.28 22.01 -17.13
N ALA A 200 18.03 21.65 -16.83
CA ALA A 200 17.66 21.11 -15.53
C ALA A 200 18.38 19.78 -15.25
N GLY A 201 18.53 18.93 -16.27
CA GLY A 201 19.20 17.63 -16.18
C GLY A 201 20.67 17.73 -15.71
N ILE A 202 21.35 18.85 -15.95
CA ILE A 202 22.73 19.07 -15.48
C ILE A 202 22.83 19.04 -13.94
N TYR A 203 21.75 19.41 -13.26
CA TYR A 203 21.69 19.46 -11.80
C TYR A 203 21.20 18.15 -11.16
N VAL A 204 20.80 17.16 -11.97
CA VAL A 204 20.35 15.84 -11.49
C VAL A 204 21.60 14.96 -11.35
N PRO A 205 21.84 14.36 -10.17
CA PRO A 205 22.96 13.44 -9.98
C PRO A 205 22.88 12.24 -10.90
N SER A 206 23.89 12.00 -11.71
CA SER A 206 23.94 10.85 -12.64
C SER A 206 24.31 9.53 -11.95
N ASP A 207 24.98 9.59 -10.80
CA ASP A 207 25.57 8.42 -10.15
C ASP A 207 24.76 7.89 -8.96
N THR A 208 23.64 8.54 -8.61
CA THR A 208 22.83 8.14 -7.45
C THR A 208 21.34 8.17 -7.78
N LEU A 209 20.66 7.09 -7.47
CA LEU A 209 19.20 7.05 -7.47
C LEU A 209 18.67 8.08 -6.48
N SER A 210 17.86 9.00 -6.94
CA SER A 210 17.36 10.09 -6.12
C SER A 210 15.90 10.45 -6.48
N LYS A 211 15.15 10.97 -5.50
CA LYS A 211 13.80 11.50 -5.75
C LYS A 211 13.82 12.65 -6.77
N LEU A 212 14.95 13.38 -6.87
CA LEU A 212 15.13 14.43 -7.85
C LEU A 212 15.16 13.86 -9.26
N SER A 213 15.81 12.70 -9.46
CA SER A 213 15.84 11.99 -10.74
C SER A 213 14.43 11.56 -11.17
N ILE A 214 13.63 11.03 -10.24
CA ILE A 214 12.24 10.66 -10.54
C ILE A 214 11.46 11.90 -11.01
N SER A 215 11.51 13.00 -10.23
CA SER A 215 10.78 14.23 -10.58
C SER A 215 11.23 14.80 -11.93
N TYR A 216 12.52 14.76 -12.24
CA TYR A 216 13.06 15.23 -13.50
C TYR A 216 12.55 14.41 -14.69
N HIS A 217 12.71 13.09 -14.64
CA HIS A 217 12.30 12.21 -15.72
C HIS A 217 10.77 12.20 -15.90
N THR A 218 10.00 12.33 -14.80
CA THR A 218 8.55 12.47 -14.87
C THR A 218 8.14 13.77 -15.57
N ALA A 219 8.72 14.92 -15.19
CA ALA A 219 8.42 16.20 -15.81
C ALA A 219 8.82 16.24 -17.29
N TYR A 220 9.99 15.71 -17.62
CA TYR A 220 10.49 15.69 -18.99
C TYR A 220 9.69 14.70 -19.86
N GLY A 221 9.33 13.52 -19.30
CA GLY A 221 8.42 12.58 -19.96
C GLY A 221 7.03 13.15 -20.20
N THR A 222 6.50 13.92 -19.26
CA THR A 222 5.20 14.64 -19.43
C THR A 222 5.29 15.69 -20.55
N HIS A 223 6.40 16.42 -20.64
CA HIS A 223 6.63 17.33 -21.75
C HIS A 223 6.56 16.61 -23.12
N PHE A 224 7.29 15.52 -23.29
CA PHE A 224 7.24 14.75 -24.53
C PHE A 224 5.85 14.18 -24.80
N LEU A 225 5.13 13.69 -23.77
CA LEU A 225 3.77 13.19 -23.90
C LEU A 225 2.81 14.27 -24.41
N ARG A 226 2.92 15.50 -23.94
CA ARG A 226 2.14 16.64 -24.40
C ARG A 226 2.30 16.90 -25.90
N TYR A 227 3.55 16.77 -26.40
CA TYR A 227 3.86 16.95 -27.82
C TYR A 227 3.74 15.68 -28.67
N ARG A 228 3.12 14.62 -28.10
CA ARG A 228 2.92 13.32 -28.78
C ARG A 228 4.22 12.67 -29.25
N ARG A 229 5.34 13.01 -28.62
CA ARG A 229 6.63 12.33 -28.83
C ARG A 229 6.68 11.11 -27.91
N TYR A 230 5.94 10.09 -28.30
CA TYR A 230 5.64 8.95 -27.43
C TYR A 230 6.85 8.09 -27.07
N ASN A 231 7.84 8.00 -27.96
CA ASN A 231 9.04 7.20 -27.68
C ASN A 231 9.92 7.86 -26.63
N GLU A 232 10.16 9.15 -26.80
CA GLU A 232 10.93 9.94 -25.85
C GLU A 232 10.18 10.01 -24.50
N ALA A 233 8.85 10.20 -24.53
CA ALA A 233 8.01 10.17 -23.36
C ALA A 233 8.12 8.83 -22.61
N LEU A 234 8.01 7.71 -23.34
CA LEU A 234 8.12 6.37 -22.75
C LEU A 234 9.49 6.14 -22.13
N SER A 235 10.57 6.54 -22.82
CA SER A 235 11.93 6.39 -22.32
C SER A 235 12.11 7.11 -20.99
N GLU A 236 11.70 8.39 -20.90
CA GLU A 236 11.81 9.18 -19.70
C GLU A 236 10.91 8.65 -18.56
N LEU A 237 9.66 8.31 -18.87
CA LEU A 237 8.72 7.78 -17.88
C LEU A 237 9.16 6.41 -17.34
N LEU A 238 9.79 5.56 -18.16
CA LEU A 238 10.33 4.29 -17.68
C LEU A 238 11.55 4.46 -16.78
N LEU A 239 12.43 5.44 -17.06
CA LEU A 239 13.52 5.80 -16.16
C LEU A 239 12.97 6.24 -14.80
N ALA A 240 11.95 7.11 -14.79
CA ALA A 240 11.27 7.52 -13.57
C ALA A 240 10.61 6.31 -12.86
N TYR A 241 9.95 5.43 -13.59
CA TYR A 241 9.24 4.26 -13.09
C TYR A 241 10.17 3.30 -12.33
N TRP A 242 11.28 2.91 -12.96
CA TRP A 242 12.24 2.01 -12.34
C TRP A 242 12.94 2.64 -11.14
N THR A 243 13.31 3.92 -11.24
CA THR A 243 13.89 4.66 -10.10
C THR A 243 12.91 4.75 -8.93
N ALA A 244 11.61 4.92 -9.21
CA ALA A 244 10.56 4.96 -8.17
C ALA A 244 10.38 3.60 -7.47
N ILE A 245 10.46 2.49 -8.22
CA ILE A 245 10.45 1.14 -7.66
C ILE A 245 11.65 0.93 -6.73
N GLU A 246 12.85 1.25 -7.18
CA GLU A 246 14.07 1.03 -6.40
C GLU A 246 14.15 1.90 -5.13
N LEU A 247 13.53 3.07 -5.14
CA LEU A 247 13.44 3.96 -3.98
C LEU A 247 12.18 3.72 -3.11
N ASP A 248 11.37 2.73 -3.45
CA ASP A 248 10.09 2.43 -2.76
C ASP A 248 9.18 3.68 -2.60
N SER A 249 9.14 4.50 -3.66
CA SER A 249 8.34 5.73 -3.69
C SER A 249 6.96 5.47 -4.29
N GLY A 250 6.04 4.91 -3.49
CA GLY A 250 4.71 4.49 -3.96
C GLY A 250 3.86 5.63 -4.51
N ASP A 251 3.95 6.83 -3.94
CA ASP A 251 3.29 8.06 -4.39
C ASP A 251 3.71 8.46 -5.81
N GLN A 252 5.02 8.53 -6.04
CA GLN A 252 5.55 8.87 -7.34
C GLN A 252 5.29 7.76 -8.37
N LEU A 253 5.38 6.49 -7.94
CA LEU A 253 5.07 5.35 -8.80
C LEU A 253 3.62 5.36 -9.29
N ALA A 254 2.65 5.71 -8.42
CA ALA A 254 1.25 5.83 -8.79
C ALA A 254 1.02 6.95 -9.82
N HIS A 255 1.67 8.10 -9.64
CA HIS A 255 1.61 9.21 -10.61
C HIS A 255 2.24 8.83 -11.95
N ILE A 256 3.40 8.16 -11.97
CA ILE A 256 4.03 7.70 -13.20
C ILE A 256 3.16 6.66 -13.90
N ASN A 257 2.52 5.75 -13.16
CA ASN A 257 1.57 4.79 -13.73
C ASN A 257 0.39 5.49 -14.42
N GLN A 258 -0.12 6.58 -13.85
CA GLN A 258 -1.17 7.38 -14.48
C GLN A 258 -0.68 7.99 -15.82
N LEU A 259 0.55 8.53 -15.87
CA LEU A 259 1.14 9.08 -17.10
C LEU A 259 1.40 8.00 -18.15
N LEU A 260 1.91 6.83 -17.75
CA LEU A 260 2.08 5.69 -18.65
C LEU A 260 0.72 5.21 -19.20
N ALA A 261 -0.31 5.19 -18.37
CA ALA A 261 -1.66 4.86 -18.81
C ALA A 261 -2.18 5.86 -19.87
N GLN A 262 -1.96 7.16 -19.66
CA GLN A 262 -2.32 8.19 -20.65
C GLN A 262 -1.55 8.00 -21.96
N LEU A 263 -0.25 7.71 -21.89
CA LEU A 263 0.58 7.42 -23.06
C LEU A 263 0.04 6.22 -23.84
N PHE A 264 -0.21 5.09 -23.17
CA PHE A 264 -0.72 3.88 -23.82
C PHE A 264 -2.15 4.07 -24.35
N MET A 265 -3.00 4.82 -23.66
CA MET A 265 -4.33 5.17 -24.16
C MET A 265 -4.25 6.00 -25.46
N GLN A 266 -3.40 7.04 -25.50
CA GLN A 266 -3.19 7.85 -26.70
C GLN A 266 -2.64 7.04 -27.88
N ARG A 267 -1.92 5.96 -27.58
CA ARG A 267 -1.40 5.00 -28.56
C ARG A 267 -2.36 3.86 -28.88
N GLN A 268 -3.58 3.88 -28.34
CA GLN A 268 -4.61 2.84 -28.52
C GLN A 268 -4.19 1.45 -27.98
N VAL A 269 -3.19 1.37 -27.09
CA VAL A 269 -2.78 0.13 -26.41
C VAL A 269 -3.56 0.04 -25.07
N LEU A 270 -4.87 -0.16 -25.21
CA LEU A 270 -5.85 0.05 -24.14
C LEU A 270 -5.68 -0.93 -22.96
N ASP A 271 -5.26 -2.17 -23.21
CA ASP A 271 -5.05 -3.16 -22.16
C ASP A 271 -3.85 -2.79 -21.26
N LYS A 272 -2.76 -2.27 -21.86
CA LYS A 272 -1.61 -1.76 -21.12
C LYS A 272 -1.96 -0.50 -20.33
N ALA A 273 -2.76 0.38 -20.92
CA ALA A 273 -3.25 1.56 -20.22
C ALA A 273 -4.05 1.17 -18.97
N LEU A 274 -4.94 0.17 -19.05
CA LEU A 274 -5.70 -0.34 -17.91
C LEU A 274 -4.80 -0.99 -16.84
N GLU A 275 -3.77 -1.74 -17.25
CA GLU A 275 -2.81 -2.37 -16.33
C GLU A 275 -2.14 -1.32 -15.44
N HIS A 276 -1.56 -0.28 -16.04
CA HIS A 276 -0.93 0.82 -15.31
C HIS A 276 -1.93 1.62 -14.47
N LEU A 277 -3.11 1.87 -15.00
CA LEU A 277 -4.14 2.63 -14.29
C LEU A 277 -4.68 1.88 -13.09
N SER A 278 -4.81 0.54 -13.19
CA SER A 278 -5.18 -0.30 -12.05
C SER A 278 -4.15 -0.25 -10.92
N GLN A 279 -2.86 -0.18 -11.26
CA GLN A 279 -1.79 -0.01 -10.26
C GLN A 279 -1.88 1.36 -9.58
N ALA A 280 -2.16 2.42 -10.34
CA ALA A 280 -2.39 3.75 -9.79
C ALA A 280 -3.65 3.78 -8.89
N ALA A 281 -4.76 3.18 -9.36
CA ALA A 281 -6.00 3.10 -8.60
C ALA A 281 -5.82 2.38 -7.26
N ASN A 282 -5.11 1.24 -7.24
CA ASN A 282 -4.83 0.48 -6.03
C ASN A 282 -4.05 1.31 -4.98
N PHE A 283 -3.18 2.21 -5.41
CA PHE A 283 -2.50 3.12 -4.50
C PHE A 283 -3.47 4.19 -3.95
N TYR A 284 -4.21 4.87 -4.84
CA TYR A 284 -5.09 5.96 -4.45
C TYR A 284 -6.35 5.50 -3.72
N ASP A 285 -6.72 4.21 -3.78
CA ASP A 285 -7.83 3.62 -3.02
C ASP A 285 -7.61 3.69 -1.50
N ASN A 286 -6.35 3.81 -1.07
CA ASN A 286 -6.02 4.09 0.33
C ASN A 286 -6.32 5.54 0.76
N TYR A 287 -6.69 6.42 -0.18
CA TYR A 287 -6.96 7.84 0.02
C TYR A 287 -8.34 8.21 -0.54
N PRO A 288 -9.43 7.89 0.20
CA PRO A 288 -10.80 7.98 -0.32
C PRO A 288 -11.26 9.41 -0.65
N ASP A 289 -10.59 10.43 -0.14
CA ASP A 289 -10.92 11.83 -0.43
C ASP A 289 -9.97 12.46 -1.50
N SER A 290 -9.16 11.61 -2.18
CA SER A 290 -8.17 12.04 -3.16
C SER A 290 -8.82 12.60 -4.44
N PRO A 291 -8.54 13.85 -4.83
CA PRO A 291 -8.97 14.36 -6.13
C PRO A 291 -8.27 13.65 -7.31
N VAL A 292 -7.10 13.02 -7.07
CA VAL A 292 -6.37 12.26 -8.09
C VAL A 292 -7.09 10.94 -8.40
N LEU A 293 -7.72 10.31 -7.40
CA LEU A 293 -8.52 9.10 -7.61
C LEU A 293 -9.67 9.35 -8.60
N VAL A 294 -10.29 10.54 -8.54
CA VAL A 294 -11.33 10.96 -9.50
C VAL A 294 -10.79 10.93 -10.93
N ASP A 295 -9.59 11.48 -11.15
CA ASP A 295 -8.97 11.52 -12.47
C ASP A 295 -8.61 10.11 -12.97
N VAL A 296 -8.12 9.25 -12.07
CA VAL A 296 -7.82 7.84 -12.36
C VAL A 296 -9.08 7.08 -12.75
N LEU A 297 -10.15 7.20 -11.97
CA LEU A 297 -11.43 6.54 -12.25
C LEU A 297 -12.06 7.03 -13.56
N LYS A 298 -11.98 8.33 -13.82
CA LYS A 298 -12.45 8.92 -15.08
C LYS A 298 -11.68 8.35 -16.27
N LEU A 299 -10.37 8.27 -16.17
CA LEU A 299 -9.52 7.73 -17.23
C LEU A 299 -9.79 6.23 -17.47
N MET A 300 -10.09 5.45 -16.41
CA MET A 300 -10.54 4.05 -16.55
C MET A 300 -11.87 3.99 -17.32
N GLY A 301 -12.80 4.87 -17.01
CA GLY A 301 -14.06 5.00 -17.76
C GLY A 301 -13.83 5.30 -19.25
N ASP A 302 -12.93 6.23 -19.55
CA ASP A 302 -12.59 6.62 -20.92
C ASP A 302 -11.97 5.43 -21.70
N ILE A 303 -11.12 4.64 -21.06
CA ILE A 303 -10.51 3.47 -21.69
C ILE A 303 -11.56 2.38 -21.94
N TYR A 304 -12.46 2.11 -20.99
CA TYR A 304 -13.56 1.17 -21.22
C TYR A 304 -14.52 1.65 -22.31
N PHE A 305 -14.75 2.97 -22.39
CA PHE A 305 -15.52 3.56 -23.48
C PHE A 305 -14.84 3.29 -24.84
N LEU A 306 -13.53 3.53 -24.96
CA LEU A 306 -12.75 3.26 -26.16
C LEU A 306 -12.71 1.77 -26.54
N GLN A 307 -12.79 0.87 -25.55
CA GLN A 307 -12.93 -0.58 -25.79
C GLN A 307 -14.35 -1.01 -26.21
N GLY A 308 -15.32 -0.09 -26.26
CA GLY A 308 -16.72 -0.40 -26.51
C GLY A 308 -17.44 -1.07 -25.34
N LYS A 309 -16.82 -1.13 -24.16
CA LYS A 309 -17.39 -1.70 -22.93
C LYS A 309 -18.17 -0.63 -22.16
N TYR A 310 -19.23 -0.11 -22.78
CA TYR A 310 -19.98 1.07 -22.31
C TYR A 310 -20.53 0.92 -20.89
N ASN A 311 -21.04 -0.28 -20.54
CA ASN A 311 -21.55 -0.52 -19.19
C ASN A 311 -20.47 -0.39 -18.12
N LEU A 312 -19.23 -0.84 -18.37
CA LEU A 312 -18.10 -0.66 -17.47
C LEU A 312 -17.66 0.80 -17.41
N ALA A 313 -17.70 1.50 -18.55
CA ALA A 313 -17.44 2.93 -18.56
C ALA A 313 -18.43 3.70 -17.66
N LEU A 314 -19.72 3.37 -17.72
CA LEU A 314 -20.73 3.95 -16.83
C LEU A 314 -20.43 3.71 -15.36
N VAL A 315 -20.02 2.49 -14.98
CA VAL A 315 -19.66 2.16 -13.59
C VAL A 315 -18.57 3.09 -13.09
N HIS A 316 -17.49 3.26 -13.86
CA HIS A 316 -16.39 4.14 -13.46
C HIS A 316 -16.78 5.61 -13.43
N TYR A 317 -17.58 6.09 -14.40
CA TYR A 317 -18.07 7.46 -14.40
C TYR A 317 -19.00 7.74 -13.21
N PHE A 318 -19.85 6.78 -12.81
CA PHE A 318 -20.67 6.94 -11.61
C PHE A 318 -19.83 6.91 -10.33
N ASN A 319 -18.80 6.08 -10.26
CA ASN A 319 -17.85 6.13 -9.14
C ASN A 319 -17.19 7.52 -9.01
N VAL A 320 -16.93 8.20 -10.13
CA VAL A 320 -16.45 9.59 -10.12
C VAL A 320 -17.53 10.54 -9.58
N VAL A 321 -18.78 10.39 -10.03
CA VAL A 321 -19.90 11.26 -9.57
C VAL A 321 -20.16 11.10 -8.07
N ASP A 322 -20.04 9.90 -7.56
CA ASP A 322 -20.28 9.57 -6.14
C ASP A 322 -19.11 9.96 -5.22
N HIS A 323 -17.97 10.39 -5.81
CA HIS A 323 -16.79 10.75 -5.04
C HIS A 323 -16.92 12.13 -4.39
N ARG A 324 -16.54 12.26 -3.10
CA ARG A 324 -16.71 13.49 -2.30
C ARG A 324 -16.00 14.74 -2.84
N SER A 325 -14.91 14.56 -3.59
CA SER A 325 -14.16 15.68 -4.15
C SER A 325 -14.65 16.13 -5.53
N PHE A 326 -15.65 15.43 -6.09
CA PHE A 326 -16.10 15.66 -7.47
C PHE A 326 -16.73 17.05 -7.68
N ASP A 327 -17.64 17.49 -6.82
CA ASP A 327 -18.42 18.72 -6.98
C ASP A 327 -17.59 20.01 -6.87
N LYS A 328 -16.34 19.92 -6.46
CA LYS A 328 -15.47 21.08 -6.24
C LYS A 328 -14.90 21.70 -7.52
N ASN A 329 -14.90 20.96 -8.63
CA ASN A 329 -14.36 21.42 -9.90
C ASN A 329 -15.41 21.36 -11.01
N ILE A 330 -15.92 22.53 -11.41
CA ILE A 330 -16.97 22.67 -12.44
C ILE A 330 -16.55 22.05 -13.77
N GLU A 331 -15.29 22.20 -14.18
CA GLU A 331 -14.77 21.61 -15.43
C GLU A 331 -14.89 20.09 -15.42
N LYS A 332 -14.47 19.44 -14.34
CA LYS A 332 -14.59 17.98 -14.18
C LYS A 332 -16.05 17.52 -14.15
N VAL A 333 -16.92 18.29 -13.49
CA VAL A 333 -18.37 18.01 -13.47
C VAL A 333 -18.96 18.05 -14.87
N ILE A 334 -18.60 19.03 -15.68
CA ILE A 334 -19.06 19.15 -17.08
C ILE A 334 -18.50 17.99 -17.90
N ASP A 335 -17.21 17.70 -17.80
CA ASP A 335 -16.54 16.65 -18.57
C ASP A 335 -17.15 15.25 -18.31
N ILE A 336 -17.43 14.92 -17.05
CA ILE A 336 -18.10 13.65 -16.68
C ILE A 336 -19.52 13.60 -17.23
N ARG A 337 -20.29 14.69 -17.17
CA ARG A 337 -21.64 14.73 -17.76
C ARG A 337 -21.61 14.50 -19.27
N ILE A 338 -20.65 15.09 -19.95
CA ILE A 338 -20.42 14.87 -21.39
C ILE A 338 -20.03 13.41 -21.64
N SER A 339 -19.15 12.82 -20.83
CA SER A 339 -18.75 11.42 -20.95
C SER A 339 -19.91 10.45 -20.71
N LEU A 340 -20.77 10.73 -19.70
CA LEU A 340 -22.00 9.98 -19.46
C LEU A 340 -22.97 10.11 -20.62
N ALA A 341 -23.19 11.34 -21.15
CA ALA A 341 -24.06 11.57 -22.30
C ALA A 341 -23.54 10.81 -23.53
N SER A 342 -22.23 10.87 -23.80
CA SER A 342 -21.59 10.13 -24.87
C SER A 342 -21.82 8.61 -24.75
N THR A 343 -21.67 8.08 -23.53
CA THR A 343 -21.84 6.65 -23.26
C THR A 343 -23.29 6.20 -23.44
N TYR A 344 -24.26 7.01 -22.95
CA TYR A 344 -25.67 6.71 -23.18
C TYR A 344 -26.09 6.83 -24.65
N LEU A 345 -25.46 7.75 -25.42
CA LEU A 345 -25.66 7.84 -26.87
C LEU A 345 -25.22 6.54 -27.57
N GLN A 346 -24.07 5.99 -27.18
CA GLN A 346 -23.57 4.71 -27.71
C GLN A 346 -24.43 3.50 -27.31
N LEU A 347 -25.12 3.59 -26.15
CA LEU A 347 -26.07 2.58 -25.68
C LEU A 347 -27.49 2.79 -26.23
N TYR A 348 -27.66 3.73 -27.17
CA TYR A 348 -28.98 4.10 -27.76
C TYR A 348 -30.02 4.57 -26.73
N ASN A 349 -29.57 5.03 -25.56
CA ASN A 349 -30.44 5.62 -24.53
C ASN A 349 -30.47 7.15 -24.69
N TYR A 350 -31.16 7.59 -25.73
CA TYR A 350 -31.25 9.02 -26.09
C TYR A 350 -31.83 9.92 -25.00
N PRO A 351 -32.87 9.52 -24.23
CA PRO A 351 -33.41 10.36 -23.17
C PRO A 351 -32.38 10.65 -22.07
N LEU A 352 -31.61 9.67 -21.64
CA LEU A 352 -30.53 9.88 -20.67
C LEU A 352 -29.37 10.67 -21.25
N ALA A 353 -28.99 10.40 -22.50
CA ALA A 353 -27.97 11.19 -23.20
C ALA A 353 -28.34 12.67 -23.22
N GLU A 354 -29.59 13.01 -23.63
CA GLU A 354 -30.09 14.36 -23.66
C GLU A 354 -30.13 15.01 -22.26
N GLN A 355 -30.57 14.27 -21.23
CA GLN A 355 -30.63 14.74 -19.87
C GLN A 355 -29.26 15.17 -19.34
N TYR A 356 -28.20 14.29 -19.50
CA TYR A 356 -26.86 14.61 -19.05
C TYR A 356 -26.23 15.73 -19.87
N LEU A 357 -26.50 15.78 -21.18
CA LEU A 357 -26.02 16.82 -22.08
C LEU A 357 -26.64 18.18 -21.75
N SER A 358 -27.94 18.24 -21.50
CA SER A 358 -28.64 19.46 -21.06
C SER A 358 -28.09 19.98 -19.71
N ARG A 359 -27.83 19.08 -18.76
CA ARG A 359 -27.18 19.45 -17.50
C ARG A 359 -25.73 19.95 -17.68
N ALA A 360 -24.99 19.43 -18.65
CA ALA A 360 -23.67 19.94 -19.00
C ALA A 360 -23.78 21.32 -19.67
N GLN A 361 -24.73 21.51 -20.61
CA GLN A 361 -24.96 22.79 -21.30
C GLN A 361 -25.33 23.92 -20.35
N THR A 362 -26.14 23.63 -19.31
CA THR A 362 -26.47 24.60 -18.28
C THR A 362 -25.22 25.16 -17.59
N LEU A 363 -24.23 24.30 -17.28
CA LEU A 363 -22.98 24.77 -16.68
C LEU A 363 -22.06 25.45 -17.70
N LEU A 364 -22.04 24.97 -18.95
CA LEU A 364 -21.25 25.55 -20.03
C LEU A 364 -21.71 26.97 -20.39
N SER A 365 -22.99 27.33 -20.15
CA SER A 365 -23.50 28.69 -20.39
C SER A 365 -22.89 29.74 -19.45
N PHE A 366 -22.41 29.33 -18.28
CA PHE A 366 -21.79 30.20 -17.27
C PHE A 366 -20.26 30.05 -17.18
N SER A 367 -19.65 29.24 -18.06
CA SER A 367 -18.22 28.93 -18.01
C SER A 367 -17.60 29.01 -19.40
N ASP A 368 -16.30 29.30 -19.46
CA ASP A 368 -15.55 29.38 -20.71
C ASP A 368 -14.60 28.22 -20.89
N PHE A 369 -15.15 27.09 -21.34
CA PHE A 369 -14.41 25.87 -21.66
C PHE A 369 -14.67 25.49 -23.13
N PRO A 370 -13.96 26.09 -24.10
CA PRO A 370 -14.27 25.92 -25.51
C PRO A 370 -14.13 24.46 -25.99
N ALA A 371 -13.20 23.71 -25.44
CA ALA A 371 -13.05 22.28 -25.77
C ALA A 371 -14.26 21.44 -25.34
N LEU A 372 -14.79 21.69 -24.16
CA LEU A 372 -15.99 21.01 -23.65
C LEU A 372 -17.24 21.45 -24.40
N LYS A 373 -17.35 22.76 -24.75
CA LYS A 373 -18.42 23.27 -25.60
C LYS A 373 -18.43 22.56 -26.98
N ALA A 374 -17.26 22.42 -27.61
CA ALA A 374 -17.14 21.73 -28.89
C ALA A 374 -17.52 20.24 -28.80
N ARG A 375 -17.11 19.54 -27.72
CA ARG A 375 -17.50 18.15 -27.48
C ARG A 375 -19.02 18.02 -27.23
N ALA A 376 -19.60 18.93 -26.47
CA ALA A 376 -21.06 18.95 -26.26
C ALA A 376 -21.83 19.18 -27.57
N ALA A 377 -21.38 20.12 -28.40
CA ALA A 377 -21.98 20.37 -29.72
C ALA A 377 -21.93 19.12 -30.62
N LEU A 378 -20.82 18.39 -30.66
CA LEU A 378 -20.73 17.10 -31.38
C LEU A 378 -21.74 16.06 -30.87
N LEU A 379 -21.97 15.98 -29.56
CA LEU A 379 -22.95 15.05 -29.01
C LEU A 379 -24.40 15.49 -29.32
N TYR A 380 -24.69 16.80 -29.31
CA TYR A 380 -25.98 17.32 -29.78
C TYR A 380 -26.21 17.01 -31.24
N ALA A 381 -25.18 17.17 -32.09
CA ALA A 381 -25.25 16.75 -33.49
C ALA A 381 -25.51 15.25 -33.64
N GLY A 382 -24.83 14.41 -32.86
CA GLY A 382 -25.05 12.96 -32.82
C GLY A 382 -26.48 12.58 -32.36
N LEU A 383 -26.99 13.27 -31.34
CA LEU A 383 -28.36 13.07 -30.85
C LEU A 383 -29.39 13.47 -31.91
N ALA A 384 -29.23 14.66 -32.52
CA ALA A 384 -30.10 15.18 -33.60
C ALA A 384 -30.10 14.25 -34.82
N TYR A 385 -28.94 13.63 -35.14
CA TYR A 385 -28.86 12.62 -36.20
C TYR A 385 -29.81 11.44 -35.95
N HIS A 386 -29.80 10.90 -34.73
CA HIS A 386 -30.69 9.81 -34.37
C HIS A 386 -32.16 10.21 -34.25
N GLN A 387 -32.45 11.49 -34.01
CA GLN A 387 -33.80 12.07 -34.03
C GLN A 387 -34.26 12.42 -35.44
N GLN A 388 -33.40 12.23 -36.45
CA GLN A 388 -33.65 12.59 -37.86
C GLN A 388 -33.85 14.11 -38.09
N GLU A 389 -33.26 14.94 -37.27
CA GLU A 389 -33.31 16.41 -37.37
C GLU A 389 -32.07 16.93 -38.10
N SER A 390 -31.98 16.70 -39.42
CA SER A 390 -30.80 17.02 -40.24
C SER A 390 -30.31 18.46 -40.13
N ASP A 391 -31.21 19.45 -40.00
CA ASP A 391 -30.82 20.85 -39.86
C ASP A 391 -30.08 21.11 -38.54
N LYS A 392 -30.51 20.53 -37.46
CA LYS A 392 -29.80 20.60 -36.14
C LYS A 392 -28.46 19.84 -36.16
N VAL A 393 -28.37 18.72 -36.87
CA VAL A 393 -27.06 18.04 -37.09
C VAL A 393 -26.07 19.01 -37.69
N LEU A 394 -26.47 19.70 -38.78
CA LEU A 394 -25.59 20.64 -39.49
C LEU A 394 -25.23 21.84 -38.61
N GLU A 395 -26.19 22.40 -37.89
CA GLU A 395 -26.00 23.53 -36.96
C GLU A 395 -24.94 23.19 -35.90
N HIS A 396 -25.15 22.13 -35.13
CA HIS A 396 -24.27 21.79 -34.02
C HIS A 396 -22.90 21.28 -34.49
N ALA A 397 -22.82 20.57 -35.62
CA ALA A 397 -21.52 20.15 -36.16
C ALA A 397 -20.70 21.36 -36.67
N ASN A 398 -21.33 22.38 -37.28
CA ASN A 398 -20.67 23.63 -37.64
C ASN A 398 -20.28 24.47 -36.41
N GLU A 399 -21.11 24.50 -35.37
CA GLU A 399 -20.74 25.09 -34.09
C GLU A 399 -19.45 24.47 -33.53
N ALA A 400 -19.36 23.14 -33.54
CA ALA A 400 -18.15 22.42 -33.10
C ALA A 400 -16.92 22.79 -33.94
N LEU A 401 -17.06 22.93 -35.25
CA LEU A 401 -15.96 23.38 -36.12
C LEU A 401 -15.53 24.80 -35.84
N THR A 402 -16.48 25.69 -35.59
CA THR A 402 -16.20 27.11 -35.28
C THR A 402 -15.40 27.21 -33.96
N LEU A 403 -15.83 26.50 -32.93
CA LEU A 403 -15.11 26.41 -31.66
C LEU A 403 -13.72 25.79 -31.83
N ASN A 404 -13.59 24.82 -32.72
CA ASN A 404 -12.32 24.12 -32.98
C ASN A 404 -11.29 24.96 -33.75
N GLN A 405 -11.67 26.07 -34.40
CA GLN A 405 -10.71 26.95 -35.08
C GLN A 405 -9.61 27.48 -34.14
N SER A 406 -9.96 27.78 -32.90
CA SER A 406 -9.00 28.20 -31.85
C SER A 406 -8.27 27.04 -31.22
N LEU A 407 -8.92 25.87 -31.10
CA LEU A 407 -8.40 24.69 -30.41
C LEU A 407 -7.46 23.83 -31.27
N LYS A 408 -7.71 23.77 -32.61
CA LYS A 408 -6.98 22.96 -33.60
C LYS A 408 -6.93 21.46 -33.23
N HIS A 409 -7.99 20.94 -32.62
CA HIS A 409 -8.11 19.52 -32.27
C HIS A 409 -8.56 18.69 -33.46
N THR A 410 -7.66 17.92 -34.04
CA THR A 410 -7.92 17.08 -35.23
C THR A 410 -9.05 16.08 -35.01
N SER A 411 -9.22 15.54 -33.78
CA SER A 411 -10.30 14.58 -33.50
C SER A 411 -11.69 15.23 -33.49
N ILE A 412 -11.81 16.46 -32.99
CA ILE A 412 -13.06 17.23 -33.00
C ILE A 412 -13.41 17.55 -34.47
N GLU A 413 -12.43 18.00 -35.24
CA GLU A 413 -12.60 18.32 -36.65
C GLU A 413 -13.06 17.10 -37.46
N GLN A 414 -12.42 15.96 -37.26
CA GLN A 414 -12.76 14.70 -37.96
C GLN A 414 -14.19 14.25 -37.60
N GLN A 415 -14.59 14.29 -36.35
CA GLN A 415 -15.95 13.92 -35.92
C GLN A 415 -17.00 14.88 -36.44
N ALA A 416 -16.70 16.19 -36.45
CA ALA A 416 -17.59 17.19 -36.99
C ALA A 416 -17.85 17.00 -38.50
N TYR A 417 -16.80 16.78 -39.31
CA TYR A 417 -16.96 16.46 -40.74
C TYR A 417 -17.73 15.15 -40.95
N GLN A 418 -17.54 14.15 -40.09
CA GLN A 418 -18.30 12.90 -40.15
C GLN A 418 -19.80 13.15 -39.91
N LEU A 419 -20.15 13.94 -38.88
CA LEU A 419 -21.54 14.30 -38.57
C LEU A 419 -22.15 15.18 -39.67
N LEU A 420 -21.40 16.14 -40.23
CA LEU A 420 -21.86 16.93 -41.37
C LEU A 420 -22.17 16.04 -42.57
N ALA A 421 -21.31 15.05 -42.87
CA ALA A 421 -21.57 14.09 -43.93
C ALA A 421 -22.88 13.34 -43.72
N LEU A 422 -23.12 12.83 -42.50
CA LEU A 422 -24.36 12.14 -42.14
C LEU A 422 -25.58 13.07 -42.19
N GLY A 423 -25.45 14.32 -41.75
CA GLY A 423 -26.52 15.31 -41.82
C GLY A 423 -26.90 15.67 -43.23
N TYR A 424 -25.92 15.88 -44.12
CA TYR A 424 -26.17 16.12 -45.54
C TYR A 424 -26.74 14.89 -46.28
N GLU A 425 -26.33 13.67 -45.89
CA GLU A 425 -26.90 12.43 -46.40
C GLU A 425 -28.38 12.32 -46.03
N GLN A 426 -28.76 12.56 -44.80
CA GLN A 426 -30.17 12.60 -44.35
C GLN A 426 -30.99 13.65 -45.09
N LYS A 427 -30.37 14.77 -45.45
CA LYS A 427 -31.01 15.86 -46.23
C LYS A 427 -31.09 15.54 -47.72
N GLY A 428 -30.41 14.53 -48.20
CA GLY A 428 -30.35 14.13 -49.61
C GLY A 428 -29.32 14.90 -50.44
N ASP A 429 -28.46 15.69 -49.81
CA ASP A 429 -27.37 16.41 -50.51
C ASP A 429 -26.09 15.53 -50.52
N TYR A 430 -26.10 14.52 -51.35
CA TYR A 430 -25.02 13.52 -51.43
C TYR A 430 -23.69 14.14 -51.88
N LYS A 431 -23.69 15.26 -52.61
CA LYS A 431 -22.46 15.93 -53.00
C LYS A 431 -21.71 16.49 -51.80
N LEU A 432 -22.39 17.28 -50.97
CA LEU A 432 -21.82 17.82 -49.74
C LEU A 432 -21.50 16.71 -48.71
N ALA A 433 -22.33 15.67 -48.63
CA ALA A 433 -22.03 14.48 -47.85
C ALA A 433 -20.69 13.83 -48.25
N LEU A 434 -20.46 13.64 -49.57
CA LEU A 434 -19.21 13.06 -50.05
C LEU A 434 -17.99 13.97 -49.81
N GLU A 435 -18.15 15.28 -49.93
CA GLU A 435 -17.06 16.24 -49.67
C GLU A 435 -16.66 16.17 -48.18
N ASN A 436 -17.60 16.18 -47.25
CA ASN A 436 -17.35 16.14 -45.81
C ASN A 436 -16.79 14.76 -45.40
N ILE A 437 -17.28 13.64 -45.92
CA ILE A 437 -16.73 12.32 -45.57
C ILE A 437 -15.28 12.15 -46.07
N LYS A 438 -14.92 12.77 -47.23
CA LYS A 438 -13.53 12.80 -47.68
C LYS A 438 -12.63 13.57 -46.73
N GLN A 439 -13.08 14.72 -46.21
CA GLN A 439 -12.34 15.47 -45.20
C GLN A 439 -12.16 14.66 -43.92
N ALA A 440 -13.24 14.07 -43.43
CA ALA A 440 -13.19 13.20 -42.21
C ALA A 440 -12.21 12.04 -42.42
N ASN A 441 -12.25 11.38 -43.60
CA ASN A 441 -11.36 10.26 -43.86
C ASN A 441 -9.88 10.69 -44.04
N SER A 442 -9.60 11.84 -44.65
CA SER A 442 -8.23 12.36 -44.74
C SER A 442 -7.62 12.62 -43.36
N LEU A 443 -8.39 13.21 -42.46
CA LEU A 443 -7.97 13.43 -41.06
C LEU A 443 -7.80 12.11 -40.31
N ARG A 444 -8.68 11.13 -40.52
CA ARG A 444 -8.58 9.80 -39.93
C ARG A 444 -7.31 9.06 -40.39
N ILE A 445 -7.02 9.10 -41.70
CA ILE A 445 -5.81 8.48 -42.27
C ILE A 445 -4.56 9.16 -41.66
N PHE A 446 -4.54 10.49 -41.62
CA PHE A 446 -3.44 11.23 -41.02
C PHE A 446 -3.20 10.84 -39.56
N GLN A 447 -4.28 10.72 -38.75
CA GLN A 447 -4.16 10.24 -37.38
C GLN A 447 -3.65 8.80 -37.31
N GLN A 448 -4.17 7.92 -38.16
CA GLN A 448 -3.75 6.52 -38.20
C GLN A 448 -2.27 6.37 -38.64
N ASP A 449 -1.81 7.16 -39.58
CA ASP A 449 -0.40 7.15 -40.00
C ASP A 449 0.52 7.60 -38.86
N GLN A 450 0.12 8.60 -38.10
CA GLN A 450 0.85 8.99 -36.87
C GLN A 450 0.88 7.87 -35.83
N LEU A 451 -0.21 7.11 -35.66
CA LEU A 451 -0.27 5.97 -34.76
C LEU A 451 0.58 4.79 -35.23
N ASN A 452 0.61 4.56 -36.55
CA ASN A 452 1.33 3.44 -37.16
C ASN A 452 2.86 3.64 -37.18
N GLN A 453 3.36 4.88 -37.08
CA GLN A 453 4.80 5.18 -37.11
C GLN A 453 5.58 4.50 -35.99
N ILE A 454 4.90 4.08 -34.91
CA ILE A 454 5.52 3.40 -33.80
C ILE A 454 4.66 2.21 -33.43
N SER A 455 5.12 1.01 -33.76
CA SER A 455 4.43 -0.23 -33.39
C SER A 455 4.51 -0.56 -31.90
N GLU A 456 3.58 -1.37 -31.42
CA GLU A 456 3.62 -1.90 -30.05
C GLU A 456 4.95 -2.62 -29.76
N ASP A 457 5.53 -3.25 -30.79
CA ASP A 457 6.81 -3.96 -30.68
C ASP A 457 7.98 -2.98 -30.43
N ALA A 458 7.96 -1.80 -31.02
CA ALA A 458 8.95 -0.76 -30.71
C ALA A 458 8.86 -0.29 -29.25
N PHE A 459 7.65 -0.16 -28.71
CA PHE A 459 7.45 0.13 -27.28
C PHE A 459 7.97 -0.99 -26.39
N ARG A 460 7.71 -2.26 -26.75
CA ARG A 460 8.25 -3.42 -26.00
C ARG A 460 9.76 -3.47 -26.03
N GLN A 461 10.36 -3.28 -27.21
CA GLN A 461 11.82 -3.26 -27.37
C GLN A 461 12.47 -2.14 -26.57
N GLN A 462 11.88 -0.94 -26.61
CA GLN A 462 12.40 0.19 -25.85
C GLN A 462 12.26 -0.03 -24.36
N LYS A 463 11.11 -0.55 -23.88
CA LYS A 463 10.93 -0.97 -22.49
C LYS A 463 12.00 -1.97 -22.07
N GLN A 464 12.19 -3.04 -22.85
CA GLN A 464 13.21 -4.06 -22.57
C GLN A 464 14.63 -3.47 -22.57
N PHE A 465 14.93 -2.56 -23.49
CA PHE A 465 16.23 -1.90 -23.55
C PHE A 465 16.50 -1.04 -22.31
N VAL A 466 15.51 -0.27 -21.87
CA VAL A 466 15.61 0.55 -20.64
C VAL A 466 15.72 -0.36 -19.41
N GLU A 467 14.90 -1.41 -19.33
CA GLU A 467 14.98 -2.41 -18.24
C GLU A 467 16.37 -3.06 -18.18
N GLN A 468 16.90 -3.48 -19.32
CA GLN A 468 18.25 -4.07 -19.40
C GLN A 468 19.34 -3.04 -19.06
N GLY A 469 19.19 -1.81 -19.50
CA GLY A 469 20.11 -0.72 -19.19
C GLY A 469 20.17 -0.42 -17.70
N LEU A 470 19.01 -0.32 -17.05
CA LEU A 470 18.92 -0.14 -15.60
C LEU A 470 19.45 -1.35 -14.82
N HIS A 471 19.14 -2.56 -15.29
CA HIS A 471 19.69 -3.79 -14.69
C HIS A 471 21.23 -3.85 -14.81
N TYR A 472 21.76 -3.40 -15.94
CA TYR A 472 23.20 -3.33 -16.13
C TYR A 472 23.85 -2.26 -15.25
N GLU A 473 23.21 -1.09 -15.12
CA GLU A 473 23.68 -0.02 -14.22
C GLU A 473 23.61 -0.45 -12.75
N THR A 474 22.54 -1.09 -12.31
CA THR A 474 22.42 -1.64 -10.95
C THR A 474 23.45 -2.73 -10.70
N GLN A 475 23.63 -3.67 -11.62
CA GLN A 475 24.69 -4.68 -11.51
C GLN A 475 26.09 -4.08 -11.47
N LYS A 476 26.33 -3.00 -12.23
CA LYS A 476 27.61 -2.28 -12.24
C LYS A 476 27.84 -1.53 -10.91
N LEU A 477 26.79 -0.95 -10.33
CA LEU A 477 26.85 -0.33 -9.00
C LEU A 477 27.08 -1.38 -7.93
N GLU A 478 26.33 -2.49 -7.95
CA GLU A 478 26.53 -3.63 -7.05
C GLU A 478 27.95 -4.22 -7.18
N LEU A 479 28.46 -4.34 -8.41
CA LEU A 479 29.82 -4.82 -8.65
C LEU A 479 30.86 -3.81 -8.10
N LYS A 480 30.61 -2.51 -8.27
CA LYS A 480 31.48 -1.46 -7.74
C LYS A 480 31.48 -1.45 -6.21
N ASP A 481 30.28 -1.59 -5.62
CA ASP A 481 30.12 -1.71 -4.17
C ASP A 481 30.72 -3.02 -3.63
N ALA A 482 30.56 -4.13 -4.37
CA ALA A 482 31.18 -5.41 -4.04
C ALA A 482 32.72 -5.31 -4.11
N ILE A 483 33.29 -4.66 -5.11
CA ILE A 483 34.74 -4.45 -5.24
C ILE A 483 35.26 -3.55 -4.10
N VAL A 484 34.54 -2.47 -3.78
CA VAL A 484 34.89 -1.59 -2.65
C VAL A 484 34.72 -2.32 -1.32
N ALA A 485 33.66 -3.11 -1.17
CA ALA A 485 33.45 -3.98 -0.01
C ALA A 485 34.53 -5.06 0.08
N GLN A 486 34.94 -5.69 -1.03
CA GLN A 486 36.00 -6.68 -1.08
C GLN A 486 37.36 -6.08 -0.70
N ALA A 487 37.70 -4.88 -1.19
CA ALA A 487 38.92 -4.16 -0.81
C ALA A 487 38.91 -3.76 0.68
N LYS A 488 37.76 -3.34 1.21
CA LYS A 488 37.56 -3.10 2.66
C LYS A 488 37.66 -4.42 3.43
N PHE A 489 37.05 -5.49 2.91
CA PHE A 489 37.08 -6.83 3.52
C PHE A 489 38.49 -7.40 3.58
N GLN A 490 39.31 -7.24 2.53
CA GLN A 490 40.72 -7.68 2.54
C GLN A 490 41.54 -6.94 3.60
N LYS A 491 41.36 -5.62 3.77
CA LYS A 491 42.01 -4.83 4.83
C LYS A 491 41.57 -5.24 6.23
N VAL A 492 40.22 -5.50 6.37
CA VAL A 492 39.64 -5.98 7.64
C VAL A 492 40.04 -7.44 7.91
N ALA A 493 40.10 -8.31 6.88
CA ALA A 493 40.54 -9.70 7.01
C ALA A 493 41.99 -9.81 7.44
N PHE A 494 42.87 -8.92 6.93
CA PHE A 494 44.27 -8.89 7.38
C PHE A 494 44.36 -8.40 8.85
N GLY A 495 43.59 -7.38 9.23
CA GLY A 495 43.48 -6.95 10.63
C GLY A 495 42.87 -8.02 11.54
N LEU A 496 41.84 -8.73 11.06
CA LEU A 496 41.23 -9.87 11.77
C LEU A 496 42.17 -11.07 11.89
N PHE A 497 42.99 -11.37 10.87
CA PHE A 497 44.00 -12.45 10.94
C PHE A 497 45.01 -12.18 12.05
N CYS A 498 45.45 -10.93 12.18
CA CYS A 498 46.30 -10.51 13.29
C CYS A 498 45.58 -10.60 14.66
N ALA A 499 44.28 -10.20 14.71
CA ALA A 499 43.47 -10.26 15.91
C ALA A 499 43.13 -11.74 16.31
N VAL A 500 42.83 -12.61 15.33
CA VAL A 500 42.55 -14.04 15.54
C VAL A 500 43.78 -14.74 16.08
N SER A 501 45.00 -14.38 15.62
CA SER A 501 46.24 -14.93 16.16
C SER A 501 46.43 -14.57 17.63
N VAL A 502 45.98 -13.38 18.05
CA VAL A 502 45.98 -12.96 19.47
C VAL A 502 44.84 -13.63 20.25
N ILE A 503 43.67 -13.79 19.62
CA ILE A 503 42.50 -14.43 20.23
C ILE A 503 42.69 -15.92 20.41
N PHE A 504 43.43 -16.60 19.48
CA PHE A 504 43.78 -18.03 19.60
C PHE A 504 44.60 -18.31 20.86
N LEU A 505 45.51 -17.40 21.22
CA LEU A 505 46.27 -17.49 22.49
C LEU A 505 45.36 -17.26 23.72
N PHE A 506 44.26 -16.47 23.57
CA PHE A 506 43.26 -16.25 24.64
C PHE A 506 42.22 -17.38 24.68
N GLY A 507 41.86 -17.96 23.52
CA GLY A 507 40.83 -18.98 23.36
C GLY A 507 41.20 -20.32 24.03
N ALA A 508 42.49 -20.65 24.09
CA ALA A 508 42.97 -21.84 24.81
C ALA A 508 42.66 -21.75 26.32
N ARG A 509 42.63 -20.50 26.87
CA ARG A 509 42.29 -20.27 28.29
C ARG A 509 40.79 -20.29 28.55
N MET A 510 39.99 -19.86 27.57
CA MET A 510 38.50 -19.80 27.68
C MET A 510 37.84 -21.19 27.52
N PHE A 511 38.50 -22.13 26.84
CA PHE A 511 37.97 -23.49 26.63
C PHE A 511 37.65 -24.22 27.95
N PHE A 512 38.48 -23.99 28.98
CA PHE A 512 38.24 -24.58 30.30
C PHE A 512 37.08 -23.90 31.07
N VAL A 513 36.81 -22.63 30.80
CA VAL A 513 35.68 -21.91 31.43
C VAL A 513 34.36 -22.28 30.72
N HIS A 514 34.39 -22.52 29.40
CA HIS A 514 33.21 -22.81 28.59
C HIS A 514 32.57 -24.18 28.92
N ARG A 515 33.37 -25.12 29.38
CA ARG A 515 32.87 -26.45 29.77
C ARG A 515 31.94 -26.40 31.01
N ARG A 516 32.13 -25.41 31.89
CA ARG A 516 31.25 -25.18 33.03
C ARG A 516 29.93 -24.50 32.62
N MET A 517 29.97 -23.54 31.67
CA MET A 517 28.77 -22.82 31.23
C MET A 517 27.86 -23.65 30.33
N LYS A 518 28.40 -24.70 29.68
CA LYS A 518 27.60 -25.57 28.78
C LYS A 518 26.56 -26.39 29.56
N ASN A 519 26.86 -26.78 30.77
CA ASN A 519 25.89 -27.49 31.62
C ASN A 519 24.77 -26.58 32.13
N GLU A 520 25.09 -25.32 32.44
CA GLU A 520 24.07 -24.33 32.86
C GLU A 520 23.13 -23.92 31.71
N LEU A 521 23.66 -23.90 30.45
CA LEU A 521 22.85 -23.59 29.26
C LEU A 521 21.86 -24.69 28.89
N ILE A 522 22.22 -25.96 29.13
CA ILE A 522 21.32 -27.11 28.90
C ILE A 522 20.16 -27.03 29.89
N GLU A 523 20.47 -26.75 31.15
CA GLU A 523 19.48 -26.61 32.23
C GLU A 523 18.57 -25.37 31.97
N LEU A 524 19.14 -24.28 31.48
CA LEU A 524 18.36 -23.08 31.09
C LEU A 524 17.44 -23.34 29.90
N ASN A 525 17.89 -24.11 28.93
CA ASN A 525 17.12 -24.43 27.70
C ASN A 525 15.95 -25.38 28.02
N GLU A 526 16.14 -26.36 28.90
CA GLU A 526 15.06 -27.21 29.39
C GLU A 526 14.03 -26.37 30.15
N ASN A 527 14.44 -25.44 31.01
CA ASN A 527 13.56 -24.54 31.74
C ASN A 527 12.79 -23.55 30.85
N LEU A 528 13.32 -23.18 29.67
CA LEU A 528 12.67 -22.27 28.73
C LEU A 528 11.44 -22.90 28.04
N PHE A 529 11.47 -24.20 27.79
CA PHE A 529 10.44 -24.92 27.04
C PHE A 529 9.52 -25.76 27.93
N THR A 530 9.78 -25.80 29.23
CA THR A 530 8.92 -26.46 30.21
C THR A 530 8.15 -25.45 31.04
N HIS A 531 6.97 -25.84 31.48
CA HIS A 531 6.17 -25.07 32.42
C HIS A 531 6.77 -25.24 33.82
N ALA A 532 7.17 -24.14 34.43
CA ALA A 532 7.97 -24.13 35.66
C ALA A 532 7.35 -24.91 36.88
N ARG A 533 6.02 -25.02 36.90
CA ARG A 533 5.29 -25.68 38.00
C ARG A 533 5.01 -27.16 37.69
N SER A 534 4.47 -27.48 36.55
CA SER A 534 4.08 -28.85 36.19
C SER A 534 5.21 -29.65 35.52
N GLY A 535 6.26 -29.01 35.02
CA GLY A 535 7.32 -29.65 34.26
C GLY A 535 6.90 -30.17 32.87
N LEU A 536 5.66 -29.96 32.47
CA LEU A 536 5.18 -30.27 31.12
C LEU A 536 5.70 -29.23 30.10
N PRO A 537 5.80 -29.60 28.81
CA PRO A 537 6.05 -28.64 27.74
C PRO A 537 5.11 -27.43 27.82
N ASN A 538 5.66 -26.25 27.65
CA ASN A 538 4.90 -24.99 27.74
C ASN A 538 4.44 -24.47 26.37
N LEU A 539 3.70 -23.36 26.36
CA LEU A 539 3.22 -22.69 25.13
C LEU A 539 4.35 -22.24 24.20
N ARG A 540 5.57 -21.97 24.70
CA ARG A 540 6.71 -21.59 23.85
C ARG A 540 7.13 -22.77 22.96
N LEU A 541 7.17 -23.98 23.54
CA LEU A 541 7.47 -25.18 22.75
C LEU A 541 6.33 -25.53 21.79
N LEU A 542 5.07 -25.32 22.21
CA LEU A 542 3.92 -25.45 21.31
C LEU A 542 4.07 -24.53 20.09
N ASN A 543 4.28 -23.24 20.31
CA ASN A 543 4.42 -22.25 19.24
C ASN A 543 5.63 -22.50 18.34
N ALA A 544 6.70 -23.11 18.87
CA ALA A 544 7.87 -23.48 18.08
C ALA A 544 7.59 -24.71 17.18
N ASN A 545 6.81 -25.68 17.64
CA ASN A 545 6.61 -26.97 16.97
C ASN A 545 5.32 -27.06 16.16
N LEU A 546 4.28 -26.31 16.52
CA LEU A 546 2.96 -26.38 15.91
C LEU A 546 2.95 -26.01 14.44
N PRO A 547 3.57 -24.88 14.00
CA PRO A 547 3.55 -24.49 12.60
C PRO A 547 4.16 -25.54 11.67
N SER A 548 5.25 -26.16 12.07
CA SER A 548 5.92 -27.20 11.26
C SER A 548 5.10 -28.47 11.13
N SER A 549 4.39 -28.86 12.18
CA SER A 549 3.50 -30.03 12.18
C SER A 549 2.27 -29.80 11.29
N LEU A 550 1.67 -28.63 11.36
CA LEU A 550 0.51 -28.27 10.54
C LEU A 550 0.88 -28.13 9.05
N GLN A 551 2.03 -27.51 8.76
CA GLN A 551 2.54 -27.38 7.39
C GLN A 551 2.77 -28.76 6.74
N ARG A 552 3.26 -29.73 7.51
CA ARG A 552 3.46 -31.09 7.01
C ARG A 552 2.12 -31.76 6.66
N THR A 553 1.14 -31.66 7.55
CA THR A 553 -0.21 -32.21 7.33
C THR A 553 -0.87 -31.55 6.11
N GLN A 554 -0.73 -30.25 5.98
CA GLN A 554 -1.24 -29.48 4.84
C GLN A 554 -0.61 -29.93 3.52
N ARG A 555 0.73 -30.02 3.46
CA ARG A 555 1.45 -30.43 2.23
C ARG A 555 1.03 -31.82 1.75
N ASN A 556 0.93 -32.76 2.67
CA ASN A 556 0.52 -34.14 2.32
C ASN A 556 -0.93 -34.18 1.78
N PHE A 557 -1.79 -33.33 2.31
CA PHE A 557 -3.18 -33.24 1.82
C PHE A 557 -3.26 -32.57 0.44
N GLU A 558 -2.45 -31.53 0.19
CA GLU A 558 -2.34 -30.88 -1.12
C GLU A 558 -1.84 -31.86 -2.19
N GLN A 559 -0.82 -32.65 -1.87
CA GLN A 559 -0.28 -33.66 -2.78
C GLN A 559 -1.29 -34.76 -3.11
N TRP A 560 -2.14 -35.13 -2.16
CA TRP A 560 -3.25 -36.05 -2.43
C TRP A 560 -4.31 -35.44 -3.35
N GLN A 561 -4.68 -34.18 -3.13
CA GLN A 561 -5.66 -33.50 -3.98
C GLN A 561 -5.22 -33.34 -5.43
N VAL A 562 -3.92 -33.13 -5.64
CA VAL A 562 -3.32 -33.00 -6.98
C VAL A 562 -3.10 -34.38 -7.64
N GLY A 563 -3.30 -35.49 -6.89
CA GLY A 563 -3.14 -36.86 -7.40
C GLY A 563 -1.71 -37.37 -7.31
N GLU A 564 -0.80 -36.69 -6.63
CA GLU A 564 0.56 -37.16 -6.37
C GLU A 564 0.59 -38.29 -5.31
N LEU A 565 -0.39 -38.35 -4.43
CA LEU A 565 -0.60 -39.42 -3.47
C LEU A 565 -1.84 -40.23 -3.85
N ILE A 566 -1.70 -41.55 -3.96
CA ILE A 566 -2.78 -42.48 -4.37
C ILE A 566 -3.85 -42.61 -3.30
N ASN A 567 -3.45 -42.60 -2.02
CA ASN A 567 -4.36 -42.74 -0.89
C ASN A 567 -4.51 -41.43 -0.10
N GLU A 568 -5.72 -41.15 0.36
CA GLU A 568 -5.95 -40.00 1.25
C GLU A 568 -5.07 -40.13 2.50
N PRO A 569 -4.27 -39.09 2.87
CA PRO A 569 -3.35 -39.15 4.01
C PRO A 569 -4.12 -39.00 5.33
N LEU A 570 -4.91 -40.02 5.69
CA LEU A 570 -5.65 -40.06 6.94
C LEU A 570 -4.74 -40.13 8.16
N SER A 571 -3.55 -40.69 8.01
CA SER A 571 -2.53 -40.80 9.06
C SER A 571 -1.91 -39.47 9.47
N ASP A 572 -2.02 -38.44 8.64
CA ASP A 572 -1.44 -37.13 8.90
C ASP A 572 -2.44 -36.15 9.53
N ARG A 573 -3.69 -36.53 9.67
CA ARG A 573 -4.68 -35.74 10.40
C ARG A 573 -4.34 -35.72 11.90
N LEU A 574 -4.42 -34.53 12.48
CA LEU A 574 -4.17 -34.35 13.90
C LEU A 574 -5.48 -34.13 14.63
N ARG A 575 -5.61 -34.73 15.81
CA ARG A 575 -6.69 -34.41 16.73
C ARG A 575 -6.15 -33.54 17.86
N PHE A 576 -6.77 -32.40 18.03
CA PHE A 576 -6.47 -31.45 19.10
C PHE A 576 -7.52 -31.61 20.20
N VAL A 577 -7.03 -31.68 21.42
CA VAL A 577 -7.85 -31.91 22.58
C VAL A 577 -7.46 -30.94 23.69
N MET A 578 -8.35 -30.09 24.06
CA MET A 578 -8.18 -29.20 25.21
C MET A 578 -8.82 -29.81 26.44
N ILE A 579 -8.05 -29.99 27.48
CA ILE A 579 -8.45 -30.68 28.71
C ILE A 579 -8.46 -29.65 29.85
N ASP A 580 -9.65 -29.27 30.34
CA ASP A 580 -9.83 -28.43 31.55
C ASP A 580 -9.94 -29.34 32.77
N ILE A 581 -8.97 -29.21 33.66
CA ILE A 581 -8.85 -30.01 34.90
C ILE A 581 -9.02 -29.11 36.14
N PRO A 582 -10.22 -29.03 36.69
CA PRO A 582 -10.55 -28.08 37.75
C PRO A 582 -9.68 -28.17 39.00
N PHE A 583 -9.17 -29.33 39.34
CA PHE A 583 -8.33 -29.47 40.53
C PHE A 583 -7.01 -28.69 40.41
N LEU A 584 -6.46 -28.56 39.18
CA LEU A 584 -5.24 -27.78 38.97
C LEU A 584 -5.45 -26.28 39.27
N ARG A 585 -6.66 -25.78 39.07
CA ARG A 585 -7.01 -24.39 39.40
C ARG A 585 -7.13 -24.13 40.88
N ASN A 586 -7.70 -25.09 41.60
CA ASN A 586 -8.09 -24.91 43.00
C ASN A 586 -7.08 -25.46 44.01
N MET A 587 -6.10 -26.27 43.55
CA MET A 587 -5.17 -26.96 44.44
C MET A 587 -4.32 -26.04 45.35
N TYR A 588 -3.94 -24.86 44.84
CA TYR A 588 -3.18 -23.87 45.60
C TYR A 588 -4.01 -23.23 46.71
N LEU A 589 -5.29 -22.98 46.46
CA LEU A 589 -6.22 -22.44 47.44
C LEU A 589 -6.56 -23.47 48.51
N GLN A 590 -6.66 -24.74 48.13
CA GLN A 590 -7.06 -25.81 49.04
C GLN A 590 -5.87 -26.36 49.87
N ASN A 591 -4.67 -26.38 49.31
CA ASN A 591 -3.52 -27.07 49.93
C ASN A 591 -2.36 -26.16 50.30
N GLY A 592 -2.44 -24.85 49.96
CA GLY A 592 -1.33 -23.91 50.09
C GLY A 592 -0.29 -24.04 49.00
N TYR A 593 0.60 -23.03 48.88
CA TYR A 593 1.49 -22.90 47.72
C TYR A 593 2.48 -24.07 47.55
N LYS A 594 3.19 -24.46 48.62
CA LYS A 594 4.22 -25.52 48.56
C LYS A 594 3.61 -26.86 48.16
N ALA A 595 2.55 -27.26 48.86
CA ALA A 595 1.89 -28.53 48.60
C ALA A 595 1.15 -28.56 47.25
N GLY A 596 0.61 -27.41 46.80
CA GLY A 596 0.03 -27.27 45.48
C GLY A 596 1.09 -27.42 44.36
N LEU A 597 2.29 -26.86 44.56
CA LEU A 597 3.40 -27.00 43.62
C LEU A 597 3.89 -28.46 43.47
N GLU A 598 4.03 -29.15 44.60
CA GLU A 598 4.40 -30.58 44.63
C GLU A 598 3.35 -31.44 43.89
N LEU A 599 2.06 -31.14 44.11
CA LEU A 599 0.95 -31.84 43.49
C LEU A 599 0.91 -31.58 41.98
N GLU A 600 1.11 -30.33 41.55
CA GLU A 600 1.13 -29.96 40.10
C GLU A 600 2.31 -30.64 39.40
N ARG A 601 3.48 -30.67 40.04
CA ARG A 601 4.67 -31.34 39.49
C ARG A 601 4.46 -32.86 39.38
N ALA A 602 3.97 -33.48 40.46
CA ALA A 602 3.68 -34.92 40.47
C ALA A 602 2.65 -35.28 39.38
N PHE A 603 1.62 -34.46 39.20
CA PHE A 603 0.65 -34.68 38.16
C PHE A 603 1.25 -34.48 36.74
N GLY A 604 2.11 -33.49 36.54
CA GLY A 604 2.80 -33.27 35.29
C GLY A 604 3.73 -34.42 34.89
N GLU A 605 4.51 -34.94 35.87
CA GLU A 605 5.36 -36.15 35.67
C GLU A 605 4.50 -37.39 35.36
N PHE A 606 3.42 -37.60 36.11
CA PHE A 606 2.50 -38.71 35.88
C PHE A 606 1.91 -38.66 34.46
N ILE A 607 1.39 -37.53 34.02
CA ILE A 607 0.84 -37.35 32.67
C ILE A 607 1.91 -37.52 31.59
N ARG A 608 3.12 -36.98 31.81
CA ARG A 608 4.25 -37.16 30.86
C ARG A 608 4.55 -38.63 30.61
N ASN A 609 4.52 -39.47 31.63
CA ASN A 609 4.80 -40.90 31.54
C ASN A 609 3.66 -41.71 30.93
N LYS A 610 2.44 -41.13 30.80
CA LYS A 610 1.28 -41.77 30.17
C LYS A 610 1.16 -41.52 28.68
N ILE A 611 1.93 -40.55 28.18
CA ILE A 611 1.81 -40.13 26.80
C ILE A 611 2.98 -40.62 25.98
N ASP A 612 2.71 -41.52 25.03
CA ASP A 612 3.69 -42.09 24.12
C ASP A 612 3.80 -41.27 22.82
N ASN A 613 5.01 -41.25 22.26
CA ASN A 613 5.22 -40.72 20.92
C ASN A 613 4.36 -41.50 19.88
N PRO A 614 3.71 -40.84 18.90
CA PRO A 614 3.91 -39.46 18.47
C PRO A 614 2.96 -38.40 19.11
N SER A 615 2.14 -38.81 20.09
CA SER A 615 1.26 -37.87 20.79
C SER A 615 2.04 -36.87 21.67
N ARG A 616 1.53 -35.69 21.88
CA ARG A 616 2.19 -34.60 22.60
C ARG A 616 1.21 -33.91 23.55
N ILE A 617 1.69 -33.51 24.71
CA ILE A 617 0.91 -32.70 25.65
C ILE A 617 1.67 -31.43 26.03
N TYR A 618 0.92 -30.34 26.19
CA TYR A 618 1.42 -29.03 26.57
C TYR A 618 0.61 -28.45 27.71
N HIS A 619 1.27 -27.77 28.60
CA HIS A 619 0.57 -26.94 29.61
C HIS A 619 0.13 -25.65 28.95
N PHE A 620 -1.18 -25.49 28.69
CA PHE A 620 -1.73 -24.37 27.94
C PHE A 620 -2.03 -23.16 28.83
N SER A 621 -2.72 -23.38 29.93
CA SER A 621 -3.01 -22.34 30.95
C SER A 621 -3.32 -23.02 32.29
N ASP A 622 -3.52 -22.24 33.36
CA ASP A 622 -3.60 -22.70 34.78
C ASP A 622 -4.26 -24.06 35.02
N ALA A 623 -5.35 -24.37 34.34
CA ALA A 623 -6.06 -25.66 34.48
C ALA A 623 -6.25 -26.38 33.15
N ASN A 624 -5.73 -25.83 32.05
CA ASN A 624 -5.92 -26.40 30.73
C ASN A 624 -4.64 -27.01 30.20
N LEU A 625 -4.75 -28.26 29.78
CA LEU A 625 -3.70 -28.96 29.06
C LEU A 625 -4.14 -29.14 27.59
N LEU A 626 -3.22 -28.95 26.67
CA LEU A 626 -3.47 -29.23 25.27
C LEU A 626 -2.78 -30.53 24.88
N TYR A 627 -3.58 -31.53 24.50
CA TYR A 627 -3.11 -32.80 24.00
C TYR A 627 -3.32 -32.88 22.48
N ILE A 628 -2.31 -33.33 21.77
CA ILE A 628 -2.34 -33.44 20.31
C ILE A 628 -1.93 -34.87 19.93
N GLU A 629 -2.81 -35.59 19.23
CA GLU A 629 -2.53 -36.92 18.69
C GLU A 629 -2.67 -36.98 17.18
N PRO A 630 -1.91 -37.84 16.47
CA PRO A 630 -2.17 -38.18 15.08
C PRO A 630 -3.45 -39.04 15.00
N SER A 631 -4.32 -38.73 14.05
CA SER A 631 -5.57 -39.50 13.85
C SER A 631 -5.34 -40.75 13.00
N ILE A 632 -4.43 -41.64 13.44
CA ILE A 632 -3.98 -42.85 12.69
C ILE A 632 -5.03 -43.98 12.74
N LYS A 633 -5.88 -44.03 13.76
CA LYS A 633 -6.91 -45.03 13.94
C LYS A 633 -8.28 -44.36 14.10
N PRO A 634 -9.39 -44.96 13.64
CA PRO A 634 -10.75 -44.45 13.86
C PRO A 634 -11.13 -44.59 15.33
N ARG A 635 -10.58 -43.75 16.16
CA ARG A 635 -10.82 -43.67 17.61
C ARG A 635 -12.01 -42.76 17.84
N THR A 636 -13.02 -43.21 18.55
CA THR A 636 -14.18 -42.38 18.89
C THR A 636 -13.79 -41.27 19.89
N ALA A 637 -14.54 -40.18 19.91
CA ALA A 637 -14.37 -39.10 20.87
C ALA A 637 -14.59 -39.60 22.31
N GLU A 638 -15.50 -40.52 22.49
CA GLU A 638 -15.80 -41.17 23.77
C GLU A 638 -14.64 -42.01 24.29
N SER A 639 -14.06 -42.88 23.46
CA SER A 639 -12.91 -43.72 23.86
C SER A 639 -11.70 -42.88 24.23
N LEU A 640 -11.50 -41.74 23.55
CA LEU A 640 -10.41 -40.80 23.92
C LEU A 640 -10.72 -40.09 25.23
N PHE A 641 -11.98 -39.71 25.42
CA PHE A 641 -12.39 -39.09 26.67
C PHE A 641 -12.22 -40.05 27.85
N ASP A 642 -12.60 -41.32 27.71
CA ASP A 642 -12.49 -42.36 28.75
C ASP A 642 -11.00 -42.53 29.15
N GLU A 643 -10.10 -42.51 28.17
CA GLU A 643 -8.66 -42.57 28.46
C GLU A 643 -8.18 -41.32 29.21
N ILE A 644 -8.60 -40.13 28.78
CA ILE A 644 -8.25 -38.88 29.47
C ILE A 644 -8.83 -38.85 30.87
N GLN A 645 -10.04 -39.34 31.04
CA GLN A 645 -10.68 -39.52 32.34
C GLN A 645 -9.91 -40.52 33.20
N SER A 646 -9.39 -41.63 32.60
CA SER A 646 -8.59 -42.62 33.31
C SER A 646 -7.29 -42.00 33.86
N TRP A 647 -6.63 -41.10 33.09
CA TRP A 647 -5.42 -40.40 33.55
C TRP A 647 -5.66 -39.64 34.89
N VAL A 648 -6.81 -38.98 35.02
CA VAL A 648 -7.15 -38.25 36.22
C VAL A 648 -7.63 -39.19 37.37
N THR A 649 -8.29 -40.29 37.00
CA THR A 649 -8.75 -41.28 37.99
C THR A 649 -7.63 -42.16 38.52
N GLU A 650 -6.64 -42.50 37.72
CA GLU A 650 -5.46 -43.29 38.08
C GLU A 650 -4.41 -42.47 38.84
N PHE A 651 -4.46 -41.16 38.76
CA PHE A 651 -3.59 -40.29 39.55
C PHE A 651 -3.99 -40.36 41.03
N GLU A 652 -3.20 -41.01 41.83
CA GLU A 652 -3.45 -41.20 43.28
C GLU A 652 -2.50 -40.33 44.14
N PRO A 653 -2.79 -39.05 44.29
CA PRO A 653 -2.04 -38.22 45.26
C PRO A 653 -2.47 -38.57 46.69
N ASN A 654 -1.59 -38.31 47.65
CA ASN A 654 -1.87 -38.48 49.10
C ASN A 654 -2.99 -37.55 49.61
N ARG A 655 -3.82 -36.98 48.72
CA ARG A 655 -4.84 -35.98 49.02
C ARG A 655 -6.07 -36.17 48.15
N LYS A 656 -7.24 -35.76 48.69
CA LYS A 656 -8.48 -35.77 47.90
C LYS A 656 -8.44 -34.69 46.83
N ILE A 657 -8.65 -35.06 45.59
CA ILE A 657 -8.73 -34.14 44.41
C ILE A 657 -10.10 -34.27 43.74
N ASN A 658 -10.52 -33.17 43.11
CA ASN A 658 -11.69 -33.21 42.23
C ASN A 658 -11.32 -33.90 40.91
N ARG A 659 -11.95 -35.04 40.60
CA ARG A 659 -11.66 -35.88 39.41
C ARG A 659 -12.51 -35.51 38.21
N ILE A 660 -13.19 -34.40 38.23
CA ILE A 660 -13.96 -33.90 37.08
C ILE A 660 -12.98 -33.46 35.99
N VAL A 661 -13.23 -33.90 34.78
CA VAL A 661 -12.48 -33.51 33.55
C VAL A 661 -13.45 -32.98 32.51
N ARG A 662 -13.06 -31.93 31.83
CA ARG A 662 -13.86 -31.32 30.77
C ARG A 662 -13.00 -31.24 29.52
N VAL A 663 -13.51 -31.80 28.43
CA VAL A 663 -12.68 -32.01 27.26
C VAL A 663 -13.35 -31.37 26.03
N GLY A 664 -12.62 -30.47 25.39
CA GLY A 664 -12.98 -29.95 24.07
C GLY A 664 -12.12 -30.57 22.99
N MET A 665 -12.73 -30.99 21.90
CA MET A 665 -12.03 -31.68 20.80
C MET A 665 -12.32 -31.04 19.45
N ALA A 666 -11.31 -31.02 18.59
CA ALA A 666 -11.45 -30.68 17.18
C ALA A 666 -10.34 -31.36 16.37
N ASN A 667 -10.60 -31.64 15.11
CA ASN A 667 -9.57 -32.21 14.23
C ASN A 667 -8.92 -31.11 13.37
N TYR A 668 -7.66 -31.32 12.99
CA TYR A 668 -6.99 -30.56 11.95
C TYR A 668 -6.74 -31.45 10.73
N PRO A 669 -7.07 -31.04 9.53
CA PRO A 669 -7.79 -29.80 9.19
C PRO A 669 -9.23 -29.79 9.73
N PHE A 670 -9.68 -28.62 10.19
CA PHE A 670 -11.04 -28.49 10.74
C PHE A 670 -12.09 -28.51 9.64
N LEU A 671 -11.83 -27.87 8.51
CA LEU A 671 -12.66 -27.92 7.31
C LEU A 671 -12.13 -28.97 6.33
N PRO A 672 -12.86 -30.02 6.00
CA PRO A 672 -12.37 -31.13 5.18
C PRO A 672 -11.98 -30.75 3.74
N ARG A 673 -12.53 -29.66 3.20
CA ARG A 673 -12.28 -29.20 1.81
C ARG A 673 -11.56 -27.88 1.69
N ALA A 674 -11.34 -27.18 2.79
CA ALA A 674 -10.70 -25.86 2.82
C ALA A 674 -9.75 -25.76 4.04
N TYR A 675 -8.81 -26.67 4.10
CA TYR A 675 -7.87 -26.84 5.23
C TYR A 675 -6.99 -25.63 5.51
N THR A 676 -6.78 -24.74 4.54
CA THR A 676 -6.04 -23.48 4.73
C THR A 676 -6.89 -22.36 5.32
N ALA A 677 -8.21 -22.52 5.38
CA ALA A 677 -9.12 -21.50 5.85
C ALA A 677 -9.14 -21.32 7.38
N ILE A 678 -8.57 -22.25 8.13
CA ILE A 678 -8.47 -22.22 9.61
C ILE A 678 -7.01 -22.42 9.97
N ASN A 679 -6.39 -21.39 10.54
CA ASN A 679 -5.00 -21.45 11.01
C ASN A 679 -4.90 -22.06 12.41
N ASP A 680 -3.67 -22.17 12.92
CA ASP A 680 -3.36 -22.76 14.23
C ASP A 680 -3.99 -22.01 15.40
N LYS A 681 -4.00 -20.68 15.38
CA LYS A 681 -4.58 -19.85 16.42
C LYS A 681 -6.12 -19.95 16.42
N GLU A 682 -6.71 -19.89 15.24
CA GLU A 682 -8.15 -20.06 15.05
C GLU A 682 -8.63 -21.44 15.49
N LEU A 683 -7.84 -22.50 15.23
CA LEU A 683 -8.14 -23.85 15.71
C LEU A 683 -8.11 -23.91 17.24
N LEU A 684 -7.16 -23.25 17.89
CA LEU A 684 -7.12 -23.16 19.36
C LEU A 684 -8.33 -22.41 19.90
N ASP A 685 -8.79 -21.37 19.22
CA ASP A 685 -10.02 -20.66 19.62
C ASP A 685 -11.27 -21.54 19.47
N ILE A 686 -11.38 -22.34 18.39
CA ILE A 686 -12.45 -23.34 18.24
C ILE A 686 -12.41 -24.37 19.37
N LEU A 687 -11.22 -24.81 19.76
CA LEU A 687 -11.05 -25.72 20.90
C LEU A 687 -11.49 -25.09 22.23
N LEU A 688 -11.18 -23.82 22.42
CA LEU A 688 -11.63 -23.09 23.61
C LEU A 688 -13.18 -22.96 23.64
N VAL A 689 -13.84 -22.79 22.48
CA VAL A 689 -15.31 -22.83 22.40
C VAL A 689 -15.84 -24.21 22.80
N SER A 690 -15.28 -25.31 22.26
CA SER A 690 -15.71 -26.66 22.62
C SER A 690 -15.50 -26.97 24.12
N THR A 691 -14.37 -26.55 24.65
CA THR A 691 -14.03 -26.71 26.09
C THR A 691 -14.96 -25.89 26.98
N HIS A 692 -15.31 -24.67 26.57
CA HIS A 692 -16.27 -23.84 27.27
C HIS A 692 -17.66 -24.49 27.32
N MET A 693 -18.12 -25.09 26.22
CA MET A 693 -19.36 -25.85 26.15
C MET A 693 -19.32 -27.06 27.10
N ALA A 694 -18.23 -27.85 27.06
CA ALA A 694 -18.03 -28.98 27.97
C ALA A 694 -18.00 -28.54 29.44
N ARG A 695 -17.42 -27.41 29.72
CA ARG A 695 -17.37 -26.82 31.07
C ARG A 695 -18.76 -26.41 31.56
N HIS A 696 -19.55 -25.78 30.70
CA HIS A 696 -20.87 -25.31 31.08
C HIS A 696 -21.80 -26.52 31.44
N ILE A 697 -21.76 -27.56 30.61
CA ILE A 697 -22.55 -28.79 30.87
C ILE A 697 -22.06 -29.45 32.17
N SER A 698 -20.75 -29.59 32.31
CA SER A 698 -20.12 -30.16 33.50
C SER A 698 -20.48 -29.43 34.80
N MET A 699 -20.65 -28.10 34.74
CA MET A 699 -21.08 -27.31 35.90
C MET A 699 -22.55 -27.52 36.27
N GLN A 700 -23.40 -27.79 35.28
CA GLN A 700 -24.81 -28.07 35.50
C GLN A 700 -25.01 -29.49 36.05
N GLU A 701 -24.30 -30.49 35.50
CA GLU A 701 -24.49 -31.87 35.84
C GLU A 701 -23.54 -32.39 36.94
N ASN A 702 -22.55 -31.60 37.30
CA ASN A 702 -21.48 -31.93 38.26
C ASN A 702 -20.75 -33.26 37.93
N LYS A 703 -20.54 -33.50 36.65
CA LYS A 703 -19.84 -34.67 36.08
C LYS A 703 -18.81 -34.25 35.06
N SER A 704 -17.95 -35.20 34.67
CA SER A 704 -17.03 -35.04 33.56
C SER A 704 -17.76 -35.08 32.23
N HIS A 705 -17.41 -34.15 31.36
CA HIS A 705 -18.07 -34.05 30.04
C HIS A 705 -17.06 -33.74 28.92
N TRP A 706 -17.40 -34.19 27.72
CA TRP A 706 -16.66 -33.85 26.53
C TRP A 706 -17.59 -33.24 25.46
N VAL A 707 -16.99 -32.37 24.63
CA VAL A 707 -17.62 -31.80 23.43
C VAL A 707 -16.62 -31.88 22.28
N TYR A 708 -17.08 -32.45 21.17
CA TYR A 708 -16.30 -32.57 19.95
C TYR A 708 -17.03 -31.81 18.82
N LEU A 709 -16.32 -30.78 18.29
CA LEU A 709 -16.80 -29.99 17.18
C LEU A 709 -16.26 -30.55 15.87
N LYS A 710 -17.17 -30.91 14.97
CA LYS A 710 -16.84 -31.44 13.65
C LYS A 710 -17.56 -30.65 12.57
N ALA A 711 -16.84 -30.04 11.67
CA ALA A 711 -17.44 -29.40 10.50
C ALA A 711 -18.06 -30.48 9.58
N ILE A 712 -19.17 -30.15 8.92
CA ILE A 712 -19.73 -30.99 7.86
C ILE A 712 -18.85 -30.98 6.63
N ASP A 713 -18.87 -32.04 5.82
CA ASP A 713 -17.97 -32.22 4.67
C ASP A 713 -18.06 -31.07 3.63
N ASN A 714 -19.21 -30.42 3.53
CA ASN A 714 -19.49 -29.33 2.61
C ASN A 714 -19.62 -27.96 3.31
N ALA A 715 -19.06 -27.78 4.51
CA ALA A 715 -19.09 -26.49 5.20
C ALA A 715 -18.35 -25.43 4.36
N PRO A 716 -19.00 -24.32 3.98
CA PRO A 716 -18.36 -23.30 3.19
C PRO A 716 -17.30 -22.56 4.01
N ALA A 717 -16.09 -22.39 3.47
CA ALA A 717 -15.00 -21.70 4.15
C ALA A 717 -15.37 -20.25 4.53
N ALA A 718 -16.16 -19.59 3.70
CA ALA A 718 -16.64 -18.23 3.94
C ALA A 718 -17.47 -18.08 5.23
N SER A 719 -18.09 -19.16 5.73
CA SER A 719 -18.85 -19.10 7.00
C SER A 719 -17.96 -18.95 8.24
N LEU A 720 -16.66 -19.23 8.11
CA LEU A 720 -15.67 -19.14 9.18
C LEU A 720 -14.56 -18.10 8.90
N ALA A 721 -14.58 -17.44 7.72
CA ALA A 721 -13.63 -16.42 7.33
C ALA A 721 -14.02 -15.05 7.93
N THR A 722 -13.77 -14.88 9.22
CA THR A 722 -14.04 -13.62 9.96
C THR A 722 -12.93 -13.38 10.98
N ASP A 723 -12.73 -12.12 11.38
CA ASP A 723 -11.75 -11.75 12.41
C ASP A 723 -12.08 -12.30 13.81
N ASP A 724 -13.33 -12.72 14.03
CA ASP A 724 -13.80 -13.37 15.28
C ASP A 724 -14.27 -14.80 15.01
N ILE A 725 -13.32 -15.73 14.99
CA ILE A 725 -13.56 -17.14 14.75
C ILE A 725 -14.48 -17.77 15.81
N ARG A 726 -14.51 -17.26 17.04
CA ARG A 726 -15.36 -17.76 18.11
C ARG A 726 -16.82 -17.48 17.80
N LYS A 727 -17.12 -16.25 17.38
CA LYS A 727 -18.47 -15.85 16.97
C LYS A 727 -18.89 -16.57 15.71
N ALA A 728 -18.01 -16.72 14.73
CA ALA A 728 -18.26 -17.50 13.50
C ALA A 728 -18.56 -18.97 13.82
N CYS A 729 -17.78 -19.57 14.70
CA CYS A 729 -17.99 -20.95 15.14
C CYS A 729 -19.37 -21.14 15.81
N LYS A 730 -19.74 -20.25 16.71
CA LYS A 730 -21.07 -20.25 17.35
C LYS A 730 -22.20 -20.12 16.32
N THR A 731 -22.06 -19.22 15.35
CA THR A 731 -23.02 -19.02 14.27
C THR A 731 -23.11 -20.27 13.37
N ALA A 732 -21.98 -20.85 13.02
CA ALA A 732 -21.91 -22.05 12.19
C ALA A 732 -22.51 -23.28 12.90
N ILE A 733 -22.41 -23.39 14.22
CA ILE A 733 -23.09 -24.40 15.01
C ILE A 733 -24.62 -24.22 14.92
N ASN A 734 -25.11 -22.99 15.10
CA ASN A 734 -26.54 -22.68 15.02
C ASN A 734 -27.13 -22.92 13.61
N GLN A 735 -26.30 -22.74 12.58
CA GLN A 735 -26.66 -23.01 11.18
C GLN A 735 -26.57 -24.50 10.78
N GLY A 736 -26.06 -25.36 11.69
CA GLY A 736 -25.86 -26.77 11.40
C GLY A 736 -24.64 -27.10 10.53
N LEU A 737 -23.74 -26.12 10.30
CA LEU A 737 -22.51 -26.31 9.53
C LEU A 737 -21.40 -26.98 10.35
N ILE A 738 -21.50 -26.89 11.67
CA ILE A 738 -20.64 -27.59 12.62
C ILE A 738 -21.54 -28.49 13.48
N LYS A 739 -21.27 -29.79 13.46
CA LYS A 739 -21.94 -30.77 14.31
C LYS A 739 -21.28 -30.77 15.68
N VAL A 740 -22.09 -30.73 16.71
CA VAL A 740 -21.65 -30.86 18.11
C VAL A 740 -21.94 -32.28 18.57
N HIS A 741 -20.88 -33.02 18.88
CA HIS A 741 -21.02 -34.33 19.55
C HIS A 741 -20.60 -34.13 21.01
N SER A 742 -21.37 -34.74 21.93
CA SER A 742 -21.08 -34.59 23.36
C SER A 742 -21.51 -35.82 24.13
N SER A 743 -21.03 -35.91 25.35
CA SER A 743 -21.43 -36.93 26.34
C SER A 743 -22.82 -36.69 26.97
N SER A 744 -23.39 -35.50 26.78
CA SER A 744 -24.75 -35.19 27.28
C SER A 744 -25.76 -35.34 26.15
N GLN A 745 -26.93 -35.93 26.47
CA GLN A 745 -28.06 -36.10 25.53
C GLN A 745 -28.98 -34.87 25.47
N ASN A 746 -28.68 -33.81 26.22
CA ASN A 746 -29.52 -32.62 26.32
C ASN A 746 -29.16 -31.60 25.23
N GLU A 747 -29.72 -31.72 24.02
CA GLU A 747 -29.50 -30.81 22.88
C GLU A 747 -29.91 -29.34 23.17
N ASP A 748 -30.92 -29.12 24.00
CA ASP A 748 -31.41 -27.78 24.35
C ASP A 748 -30.44 -27.03 25.28
N GLY A 749 -29.63 -27.72 26.05
CA GLY A 749 -28.55 -27.14 26.87
C GLY A 749 -27.45 -26.50 26.03
N PHE A 750 -27.16 -27.04 24.82
CA PHE A 750 -26.16 -26.49 23.91
C PHE A 750 -26.59 -25.16 23.30
N LYS A 751 -27.85 -25.00 22.94
CA LYS A 751 -28.38 -23.77 22.34
C LYS A 751 -28.33 -22.59 23.34
N LYS A 752 -28.62 -22.85 24.62
CA LYS A 752 -28.48 -21.82 25.68
C LYS A 752 -27.03 -21.36 25.90
N THR A 753 -26.07 -22.27 25.88
CA THR A 753 -24.64 -21.93 26.04
C THR A 753 -24.09 -21.09 24.90
N LEU A 754 -24.74 -21.10 23.75
CA LEU A 754 -24.35 -20.30 22.57
C LEU A 754 -24.91 -18.87 22.61
N THR A 755 -25.98 -18.64 23.41
CA THR A 755 -26.65 -17.33 23.54
C THR A 755 -26.11 -16.49 24.72
N ASP A 756 -25.59 -17.11 25.76
CA ASP A 756 -25.21 -16.45 27.02
C ASP A 756 -23.73 -16.00 27.11
N GLY A 757 -22.98 -15.90 25.99
CA GLY A 757 -21.59 -15.48 26.01
C GLY A 757 -21.15 -14.56 24.87
#